data_9a9d8658d0d5d7b48a59e91b3619b03d
#
_entry.id   9a9d8658d0d5d7b48a59e91b3619b03d
#
_cell.length_a   1.000
_cell.length_b   1.000
_cell.length_c   1.000
_cell.angle_alpha   90.00
_cell.angle_beta   90.00
_cell.angle_gamma   90.00
#
_symmetry.space_group_name_H-M   'P 1'
#
loop_
_entity.id
_entity.type
_entity.pdbx_description
1 polymer ?
#
loop_
_entity_poly.entity_id
_entity_poly.type
_entity_poly.pdbx_seq_one_letter_code
_entity_poly.pdbx_strand_id
1 'polypeptide(L)'
;MRVAEELQKWMAHFDWPASAQDRNFEILLGLLALALLAGLAFRKITTSFLTLRALALVPTLSRRVSDWVKSADYSENEVWGADGAGEGWVMLRKEAIDRLASFFRVHYAKSIAWGNEIRESFSDLRFTDANRVPFPFMRAMREKFSLCSVVTESNGPRLCDLDGNWSLDVSGSYGLNLAGFDRYKEWMEKGLKQVSDLGPVLGPLHPIVSENISILKTISKLDEVSFHMSGTEAVMAAVRLARFNTRRKLIVCFSGAYHGWWDGVQPGLGSERTISDCLTLKDLHPASLEVLRRRAREIAAVLINPVQSFHPNLSPPSDTILLTSGVRKTEDSSSSYAQWLRKLREVCTASGIPLIFDEVFSGFRLAPGGAQEYFGVQADMVVYGKSVAGGMPVGVVCGKKELMRRFDPEHPMRIAYVIGTFSAHPVVMGAMNEFLKWLGQPETLDLYVEAKRRCEQWVRSTNERLSELSLPVRVMNFATIWTVLFKEPGRYNWLLQYYLRANGVTLSWVGTGRCMSSMDFTTDDYRELQTKLVDAAQSMKRDGWWLNEEQQPGREGTMRSRLIWEMAKSVVQVPKPLASFYTEIMQRKKDDHHASHSNLVNQFFHLLSSSTFIFCYFFIFFNFTLAIFLSMAALFVRQFGHAILEPPCHDKEKALLGFNTRNKTIIVAGYFLIPVVQVARLWGYDSLNAESFSSILPTVAQQWFLLTLAAVLGRVLYLNWAHNFRTSMIWFVKLITDPITDIFAYYNSVDKIMHLPPSSRSEASH
;
A
#
# COMPACT_ATOMS: atom_id res chain seq x y z
N MET A 1 -15.14 0.48 47.99
CA MET A 1 -15.53 0.37 49.40
C MET A 1 -14.99 -0.90 50.06
N ARG A 2 -15.40 -2.13 49.75
CA ARG A 2 -14.90 -3.37 50.36
C ARG A 2 -13.38 -3.51 50.45
N VAL A 3 -12.63 -3.14 49.39
CA VAL A 3 -11.16 -3.22 49.36
C VAL A 3 -10.52 -2.20 50.30
N ALA A 4 -11.10 -1.03 50.44
CA ALA A 4 -10.62 0.01 51.39
C ALA A 4 -10.88 -0.40 52.85
N GLU A 5 -12.00 -1.05 53.13
CA GLU A 5 -12.32 -1.58 54.48
C GLU A 5 -11.41 -2.75 54.87
N GLU A 6 -11.07 -3.63 53.94
CA GLU A 6 -10.13 -4.76 54.16
C GLU A 6 -8.69 -4.22 54.38
N LEU A 7 -8.26 -3.23 53.61
CA LEU A 7 -6.96 -2.56 53.76
C LEU A 7 -6.87 -1.81 55.11
N GLN A 8 -7.94 -1.15 55.53
CA GLN A 8 -8.01 -0.48 56.80
C GLN A 8 -7.95 -1.46 57.97
N LYS A 9 -8.62 -2.63 57.91
CA LYS A 9 -8.51 -3.73 58.87
C LYS A 9 -7.11 -4.34 58.92
N TRP A 10 -6.45 -4.47 57.75
CA TRP A 10 -5.08 -5.00 57.67
C TRP A 10 -4.07 -4.03 58.28
N MET A 11 -4.22 -2.74 58.05
CA MET A 11 -3.34 -1.71 58.63
C MET A 11 -3.54 -1.50 60.15
N ALA A 12 -4.72 -1.80 60.70
CA ALA A 12 -4.98 -1.75 62.14
C ALA A 12 -4.24 -2.84 62.92
N HIS A 13 -3.63 -3.82 62.25
CA HIS A 13 -2.76 -4.84 62.88
C HIS A 13 -1.35 -4.34 63.18
N PHE A 14 -0.98 -3.14 62.77
CA PHE A 14 0.30 -2.53 63.06
C PHE A 14 0.08 -1.44 64.12
N ASP A 15 0.81 -1.51 65.24
CA ASP A 15 0.77 -0.50 66.32
C ASP A 15 1.38 0.85 65.88
N TRP A 16 0.61 1.62 65.12
CA TRP A 16 1.04 2.95 64.68
C TRP A 16 0.24 4.05 65.41
N PRO A 17 0.85 5.19 65.75
CA PRO A 17 0.12 6.35 66.38
C PRO A 17 -1.04 6.78 65.48
N ALA A 18 -2.19 7.09 66.06
CA ALA A 18 -3.43 7.37 65.34
C ALA A 18 -3.28 8.52 64.29
N SER A 19 -2.45 9.52 64.57
CA SER A 19 -2.14 10.60 63.62
C SER A 19 -1.25 10.21 62.47
N ALA A 20 -0.52 9.06 62.55
CA ALA A 20 0.32 8.52 61.50
C ALA A 20 -0.44 7.49 60.64
N GLN A 21 -1.50 6.85 61.18
CA GLN A 21 -2.32 5.86 60.44
C GLN A 21 -3.07 6.51 59.27
N ASP A 22 -3.69 7.64 59.44
CA ASP A 22 -4.44 8.33 58.39
C ASP A 22 -3.49 8.82 57.28
N ARG A 23 -2.35 9.42 57.64
CA ARG A 23 -1.36 9.89 56.67
C ARG A 23 -0.70 8.74 55.88
N ASN A 24 -0.39 7.64 56.55
CA ASN A 24 0.22 6.48 55.88
C ASN A 24 -0.79 5.73 55.02
N PHE A 25 -2.09 5.73 55.41
CA PHE A 25 -3.17 5.15 54.58
C PHE A 25 -3.37 5.97 53.27
N GLU A 26 -3.37 7.33 53.36
CA GLU A 26 -3.44 8.18 52.17
C GLU A 26 -2.22 7.97 51.24
N ILE A 27 -1.01 7.86 51.78
CA ILE A 27 0.21 7.59 51.04
C ILE A 27 0.12 6.20 50.37
N LEU A 28 -0.35 5.18 51.07
CA LEU A 28 -0.51 3.82 50.53
C LEU A 28 -1.54 3.79 49.40
N LEU A 29 -2.68 4.45 49.56
CA LEU A 29 -3.70 4.59 48.51
C LEU A 29 -3.15 5.37 47.32
N GLY A 30 -2.37 6.42 47.55
CA GLY A 30 -1.69 7.16 46.50
C GLY A 30 -0.70 6.30 45.69
N LEU A 31 0.12 5.50 46.40
CA LEU A 31 1.06 4.57 45.79
C LEU A 31 0.35 3.43 44.98
N LEU A 32 -0.76 2.90 45.56
CA LEU A 32 -1.59 1.91 44.87
C LEU A 32 -2.24 2.48 43.61
N ALA A 33 -2.76 3.72 43.69
CA ALA A 33 -3.34 4.43 42.56
C ALA A 33 -2.26 4.70 41.49
N LEU A 34 -1.08 5.14 41.90
CA LEU A 34 0.06 5.37 41.00
C LEU A 34 0.54 4.07 40.32
N ALA A 35 0.65 2.97 41.07
CA ALA A 35 1.00 1.66 40.53
C ALA A 35 -0.05 1.15 39.54
N LEU A 36 -1.35 1.36 39.84
CA LEU A 36 -2.44 1.01 38.94
C LEU A 36 -2.38 1.84 37.64
N LEU A 37 -2.17 3.17 37.77
CA LEU A 37 -2.03 4.06 36.62
C LEU A 37 -0.80 3.71 35.77
N ALA A 38 0.34 3.43 36.40
CA ALA A 38 1.56 2.97 35.74
C ALA A 38 1.32 1.63 35.00
N GLY A 39 0.65 0.67 35.64
CA GLY A 39 0.27 -0.60 35.03
C GLY A 39 -0.66 -0.44 33.84
N LEU A 40 -1.65 0.46 33.94
CA LEU A 40 -2.56 0.79 32.83
C LEU A 40 -1.81 1.48 31.68
N ALA A 41 -0.92 2.41 31.98
CA ALA A 41 -0.07 3.09 30.98
C ALA A 41 0.86 2.09 30.28
N PHE A 42 1.54 1.23 31.02
CA PHE A 42 2.39 0.18 30.48
C PHE A 42 1.62 -0.78 29.58
N ARG A 43 0.43 -1.22 30.03
CA ARG A 43 -0.46 -2.07 29.21
C ARG A 43 -0.87 -1.35 27.91
N LYS A 44 -1.19 -0.05 27.96
CA LYS A 44 -1.58 0.73 26.81
C LYS A 44 -0.41 0.87 25.82
N ILE A 45 0.79 1.18 26.31
CA ILE A 45 2.01 1.30 25.49
C ILE A 45 2.35 -0.03 24.81
N THR A 46 2.36 -1.13 25.58
CA THR A 46 2.67 -2.47 25.04
C THR A 46 1.62 -2.92 24.01
N THR A 47 0.33 -2.62 24.25
CA THR A 47 -0.74 -2.93 23.29
C THR A 47 -0.62 -2.09 22.03
N SER A 48 -0.24 -0.81 22.13
CA SER A 48 -0.02 0.07 20.97
C SER A 48 1.17 -0.42 20.14
N PHE A 49 2.27 -0.78 20.78
CA PHE A 49 3.46 -1.34 20.09
C PHE A 49 3.14 -2.66 19.39
N LEU A 50 2.43 -3.56 20.05
CA LEU A 50 1.98 -4.83 19.47
C LEU A 50 1.04 -4.60 18.28
N THR A 51 0.13 -3.63 18.41
CA THR A 51 -0.78 -3.27 17.31
C THR A 51 0.00 -2.76 16.11
N LEU A 52 0.97 -1.86 16.29
CA LEU A 52 1.86 -1.39 15.22
C LEU A 52 2.60 -2.53 14.52
N ARG A 53 3.12 -3.49 15.28
CA ARG A 53 3.81 -4.68 14.74
C ARG A 53 2.87 -5.57 13.92
N ALA A 54 1.62 -5.67 14.33
CA ALA A 54 0.60 -6.49 13.68
C ALA A 54 -0.10 -5.78 12.51
N LEU A 55 0.01 -4.45 12.38
CA LEU A 55 -0.59 -3.70 11.28
C LEU A 55 -0.04 -4.16 9.94
N ALA A 56 -0.95 -4.44 9.02
CA ALA A 56 -0.62 -4.69 7.61
C ALA A 56 -0.54 -3.39 6.81
N LEU A 57 -1.33 -2.39 7.21
CA LEU A 57 -1.47 -1.12 6.53
C LEU A 57 -1.61 -0.01 7.57
N VAL A 58 -0.90 1.10 7.35
CA VAL A 58 -1.13 2.36 8.07
C VAL A 58 -1.93 3.28 7.14
N PRO A 59 -3.26 3.40 7.33
CA PRO A 59 -4.16 4.05 6.35
C PRO A 59 -3.75 5.48 6.02
N THR A 60 -3.40 6.27 7.03
CA THR A 60 -2.97 7.67 6.84
C THR A 60 -1.66 7.79 6.08
N LEU A 61 -0.72 6.88 6.30
CA LEU A 61 0.56 6.86 5.61
C LEU A 61 0.39 6.42 4.16
N SER A 62 -0.36 5.33 3.91
CA SER A 62 -0.60 4.82 2.56
C SER A 62 -1.31 5.85 1.67
N ARG A 63 -2.29 6.58 2.22
CA ARG A 63 -2.97 7.66 1.51
C ARG A 63 -2.01 8.82 1.20
N ARG A 64 -1.21 9.29 2.18
CA ARG A 64 -0.21 10.33 1.93
C ARG A 64 0.82 9.92 0.88
N VAL A 65 1.27 8.66 0.92
CA VAL A 65 2.19 8.14 -0.11
C VAL A 65 1.53 8.15 -1.48
N SER A 66 0.24 7.78 -1.60
CA SER A 66 -0.47 7.85 -2.88
C SER A 66 -0.60 9.27 -3.42
N ASP A 67 -0.79 10.26 -2.55
CA ASP A 67 -0.83 11.68 -2.94
C ASP A 67 0.53 12.20 -3.43
N TRP A 68 1.62 11.61 -2.92
CA TRP A 68 2.99 12.00 -3.29
C TRP A 68 3.48 11.30 -4.56
N VAL A 69 3.03 10.05 -4.80
CA VAL A 69 3.43 9.28 -5.98
C VAL A 69 2.66 9.81 -7.20
N LYS A 70 3.34 10.60 -8.02
CA LYS A 70 2.79 11.07 -9.30
C LYS A 70 2.98 10.01 -10.37
N SER A 71 2.14 10.07 -11.41
CA SER A 71 2.31 9.25 -12.60
C SER A 71 3.70 9.46 -13.19
N ALA A 72 4.43 8.37 -13.34
CA ALA A 72 5.72 8.33 -14.03
C ALA A 72 5.54 7.36 -15.20
N ASP A 73 4.88 7.83 -16.26
CA ASP A 73 4.77 7.07 -17.50
C ASP A 73 6.16 6.90 -18.11
N TYR A 74 6.47 5.71 -18.56
CA TYR A 74 7.66 5.49 -19.37
C TYR A 74 7.53 6.20 -20.70
N SER A 75 8.65 6.77 -21.16
CA SER A 75 8.77 7.23 -22.53
C SER A 75 8.71 6.05 -23.51
N GLU A 76 8.41 6.31 -24.76
CA GLU A 76 8.35 5.29 -25.80
C GLU A 76 9.66 4.48 -25.94
N ASN A 77 10.79 5.09 -25.58
CA ASN A 77 12.09 4.42 -25.61
C ASN A 77 12.38 3.59 -24.36
N GLU A 78 11.78 3.94 -23.22
CA GLU A 78 12.02 3.26 -21.93
C GLU A 78 11.06 2.10 -21.68
N VAL A 79 9.85 2.15 -22.23
CA VAL A 79 8.74 1.23 -21.89
C VAL A 79 9.08 -0.23 -22.16
N TRP A 80 9.86 -0.53 -23.19
CA TRP A 80 10.23 -1.91 -23.55
C TRP A 80 11.59 -2.37 -23.02
N GLY A 81 12.35 -1.45 -22.43
CA GLY A 81 13.64 -1.70 -21.77
C GLY A 81 13.64 -1.46 -20.26
N ALA A 82 12.46 -1.42 -19.61
CA ALA A 82 12.32 -1.08 -18.20
C ALA A 82 13.01 -2.07 -17.24
N ASP A 83 13.32 -3.27 -17.67
CA ASP A 83 14.12 -4.26 -16.95
C ASP A 83 15.63 -4.14 -17.19
N GLY A 84 16.06 -3.19 -18.03
CA GLY A 84 17.47 -2.99 -18.40
C GLY A 84 17.94 -3.84 -19.55
N ALA A 85 17.02 -4.41 -20.34
CA ALA A 85 17.36 -5.20 -21.54
C ALA A 85 18.16 -4.37 -22.56
N GLY A 86 19.11 -5.00 -23.23
CA GLY A 86 19.90 -4.38 -24.31
C GLY A 86 19.05 -4.04 -25.53
N GLU A 87 19.57 -3.17 -26.41
CA GLU A 87 18.85 -2.62 -27.56
C GLU A 87 18.24 -3.69 -28.47
N GLY A 88 18.94 -4.80 -28.73
CA GLY A 88 18.44 -5.90 -29.54
C GLY A 88 17.15 -6.52 -28.97
N TRP A 89 17.08 -6.72 -27.64
CA TRP A 89 15.89 -7.21 -26.99
C TRP A 89 14.75 -6.17 -27.01
N VAL A 90 15.06 -4.87 -26.87
CA VAL A 90 14.08 -3.79 -26.97
C VAL A 90 13.45 -3.73 -28.36
N MET A 91 14.25 -3.92 -29.41
CA MET A 91 13.75 -3.97 -30.81
C MET A 91 12.82 -5.18 -31.02
N LEU A 92 13.23 -6.37 -30.58
CA LEU A 92 12.43 -7.58 -30.69
C LEU A 92 11.07 -7.42 -29.98
N ARG A 93 11.09 -6.82 -28.78
CA ARG A 93 9.87 -6.53 -27.99
C ARG A 93 8.96 -5.52 -28.67
N LYS A 94 9.49 -4.47 -29.30
CA LYS A 94 8.70 -3.52 -30.10
C LYS A 94 7.97 -4.21 -31.25
N GLU A 95 8.68 -5.02 -32.01
CA GLU A 95 8.07 -5.81 -33.07
C GLU A 95 6.99 -6.78 -32.55
N ALA A 96 7.25 -7.43 -31.42
CA ALA A 96 6.30 -8.34 -30.79
C ALA A 96 5.00 -7.63 -30.36
N ILE A 97 5.12 -6.45 -29.74
CA ILE A 97 3.95 -5.65 -29.36
C ILE A 97 3.19 -5.16 -30.60
N ASP A 98 3.87 -4.74 -31.65
CA ASP A 98 3.21 -4.27 -32.87
C ASP A 98 2.50 -5.42 -33.60
N ARG A 99 3.07 -6.64 -33.62
CA ARG A 99 2.40 -7.86 -34.09
C ARG A 99 1.13 -8.17 -33.26
N LEU A 100 1.26 -8.13 -31.94
CA LEU A 100 0.15 -8.41 -31.02
C LEU A 100 -0.95 -7.35 -31.13
N ALA A 101 -0.59 -6.08 -31.22
CA ALA A 101 -1.54 -4.98 -31.42
C ALA A 101 -2.28 -5.09 -32.78
N SER A 102 -1.56 -5.50 -33.83
CA SER A 102 -2.15 -5.74 -35.14
C SER A 102 -3.12 -6.92 -35.13
N PHE A 103 -2.76 -8.00 -34.44
CA PHE A 103 -3.67 -9.13 -34.21
C PHE A 103 -4.97 -8.68 -33.56
N PHE A 104 -4.90 -7.92 -32.45
CA PHE A 104 -6.09 -7.43 -31.76
C PHE A 104 -6.94 -6.50 -32.63
N ARG A 105 -6.33 -5.58 -33.37
CA ARG A 105 -7.06 -4.67 -34.27
C ARG A 105 -7.86 -5.41 -35.35
N VAL A 106 -7.34 -6.54 -35.82
CA VAL A 106 -8.01 -7.35 -36.85
C VAL A 106 -9.11 -8.23 -36.23
N HIS A 107 -8.77 -8.96 -35.15
CA HIS A 107 -9.66 -9.99 -34.59
C HIS A 107 -10.73 -9.42 -33.66
N TYR A 108 -10.55 -8.20 -33.12
CA TYR A 108 -11.46 -7.56 -32.18
C TYR A 108 -11.91 -6.16 -32.65
N ALA A 109 -12.03 -5.98 -33.96
CA ALA A 109 -12.28 -4.68 -34.60
C ALA A 109 -13.58 -4.03 -34.10
N LYS A 110 -14.69 -4.81 -34.06
CA LYS A 110 -15.98 -4.33 -33.60
C LYS A 110 -15.97 -4.03 -32.10
N SER A 111 -15.41 -4.91 -31.29
CA SER A 111 -15.27 -4.71 -29.84
C SER A 111 -14.43 -3.49 -29.49
N ILE A 112 -13.35 -3.24 -30.23
CA ILE A 112 -12.52 -2.04 -30.08
C ILE A 112 -13.27 -0.78 -30.48
N ALA A 113 -13.98 -0.79 -31.62
CA ALA A 113 -14.77 0.35 -32.10
C ALA A 113 -15.84 0.72 -31.09
N TRP A 114 -16.61 -0.25 -30.62
CA TRP A 114 -17.63 -0.07 -29.59
C TRP A 114 -17.04 0.44 -28.27
N GLY A 115 -15.92 -0.13 -27.82
CA GLY A 115 -15.24 0.31 -26.61
C GLY A 115 -14.74 1.76 -26.69
N ASN A 116 -14.25 2.18 -27.87
CA ASN A 116 -13.82 3.55 -28.09
C ASN A 116 -15.01 4.54 -28.06
N GLU A 117 -16.15 4.16 -28.60
CA GLU A 117 -17.39 4.96 -28.59
C GLU A 117 -17.87 5.25 -27.17
N ILE A 118 -17.93 4.22 -26.31
CA ILE A 118 -18.50 4.37 -24.96
C ILE A 118 -17.48 4.84 -23.92
N ARG A 119 -16.19 4.74 -24.18
CA ARG A 119 -15.13 4.97 -23.17
C ARG A 119 -15.20 6.37 -22.56
N GLU A 120 -15.56 7.38 -23.33
CA GLU A 120 -15.68 8.76 -22.83
C GLU A 120 -16.88 8.94 -21.89
N SER A 121 -17.91 8.12 -22.05
CA SER A 121 -19.17 8.21 -21.29
C SER A 121 -19.29 7.18 -20.16
N PHE A 122 -18.39 6.17 -20.09
CA PHE A 122 -18.45 5.08 -19.13
C PHE A 122 -17.21 5.01 -18.24
N SER A 123 -17.34 5.58 -17.05
CA SER A 123 -16.24 5.71 -16.08
C SER A 123 -15.67 4.36 -15.64
N ASP A 124 -16.48 3.32 -15.50
CA ASP A 124 -16.07 2.00 -15.05
C ASP A 124 -15.13 1.34 -16.04
N LEU A 125 -15.39 1.52 -17.35
CA LEU A 125 -14.51 1.02 -18.39
C LEU A 125 -13.14 1.73 -18.35
N ARG A 126 -13.13 3.05 -18.16
CA ARG A 126 -11.89 3.81 -18.01
C ARG A 126 -11.09 3.36 -16.78
N PHE A 127 -11.77 3.10 -15.66
CA PHE A 127 -11.14 2.62 -14.44
C PHE A 127 -10.50 1.24 -14.66
N THR A 128 -11.23 0.28 -15.22
CA THR A 128 -10.72 -1.08 -15.44
C THR A 128 -9.58 -1.11 -16.47
N ASP A 129 -9.66 -0.31 -17.52
CA ASP A 129 -8.58 -0.19 -18.51
C ASP A 129 -7.31 0.42 -17.90
N ALA A 130 -7.45 1.45 -17.07
CA ALA A 130 -6.33 2.11 -16.41
C ALA A 130 -5.63 1.19 -15.40
N ASN A 131 -6.38 0.36 -14.67
CA ASN A 131 -5.85 -0.46 -13.58
C ASN A 131 -5.51 -1.91 -13.99
N ARG A 132 -5.62 -2.25 -15.27
CA ARG A 132 -5.28 -3.59 -15.81
C ARG A 132 -3.78 -3.85 -15.85
N VAL A 133 -2.98 -2.82 -15.93
CA VAL A 133 -1.52 -2.88 -16.07
C VAL A 133 -0.84 -2.01 -15.01
N PRO A 134 0.45 -2.25 -14.68
CA PRO A 134 1.18 -1.37 -13.78
C PRO A 134 1.24 0.06 -14.31
N PHE A 135 1.05 1.04 -13.44
CA PHE A 135 0.87 2.45 -13.81
C PHE A 135 1.94 3.05 -14.75
N PRO A 136 3.25 2.67 -14.69
CA PRO A 136 4.23 3.23 -15.64
C PRO A 136 4.01 2.80 -17.10
N PHE A 137 3.26 1.71 -17.32
CA PHE A 137 2.97 1.15 -18.64
C PHE A 137 1.59 1.54 -19.18
N MET A 138 0.73 2.17 -18.36
CA MET A 138 -0.68 2.43 -18.69
C MET A 138 -0.85 3.19 -20.01
N ARG A 139 -0.07 4.25 -20.21
CA ARG A 139 -0.16 5.08 -21.41
C ARG A 139 0.18 4.29 -22.67
N ALA A 140 1.34 3.63 -22.67
CA ALA A 140 1.80 2.85 -23.82
C ALA A 140 0.83 1.70 -24.16
N MET A 141 0.28 1.06 -23.13
CA MET A 141 -0.67 -0.05 -23.35
C MET A 141 -2.02 0.42 -23.84
N ARG A 142 -2.51 1.58 -23.38
CA ARG A 142 -3.75 2.16 -23.89
C ARG A 142 -3.62 2.58 -25.36
N GLU A 143 -2.47 3.14 -25.74
CA GLU A 143 -2.20 3.53 -27.12
C GLU A 143 -2.08 2.33 -28.08
N LYS A 144 -1.52 1.20 -27.60
CA LYS A 144 -1.33 -0.03 -28.40
C LYS A 144 -2.53 -0.96 -28.37
N PHE A 145 -3.19 -1.12 -27.21
CA PHE A 145 -4.26 -2.08 -26.97
C PHE A 145 -5.50 -1.38 -26.40
N SER A 146 -6.38 -0.91 -27.27
CA SER A 146 -7.70 -0.38 -26.90
C SER A 146 -8.72 -1.51 -26.68
N LEU A 147 -8.33 -2.61 -26.02
CA LEU A 147 -9.18 -3.77 -25.84
C LEU A 147 -10.40 -3.44 -24.96
N CYS A 148 -11.57 -3.88 -25.40
CA CYS A 148 -12.80 -3.89 -24.63
C CYS A 148 -13.34 -5.33 -24.60
N SER A 149 -13.75 -5.80 -23.42
CA SER A 149 -14.41 -7.12 -23.29
C SER A 149 -15.91 -6.94 -23.48
N VAL A 150 -16.39 -7.18 -24.68
CA VAL A 150 -17.81 -7.12 -25.05
C VAL A 150 -18.22 -8.53 -25.42
N VAL A 151 -19.23 -9.07 -24.75
CA VAL A 151 -19.74 -10.43 -25.00
C VAL A 151 -21.21 -10.37 -25.33
N THR A 152 -21.63 -11.19 -26.27
CA THR A 152 -23.00 -11.27 -26.80
C THR A 152 -23.67 -12.60 -26.48
N GLU A 153 -22.85 -13.65 -26.24
CA GLU A 153 -23.36 -15.00 -26.05
C GLU A 153 -22.45 -15.80 -25.12
N SER A 154 -23.00 -16.80 -24.45
CA SER A 154 -22.27 -17.79 -23.67
C SER A 154 -22.77 -19.20 -23.97
N ASN A 155 -21.87 -20.20 -23.93
CA ASN A 155 -22.18 -21.61 -24.09
C ASN A 155 -21.20 -22.46 -23.27
N GLY A 156 -21.72 -23.25 -22.32
CA GLY A 156 -20.86 -23.97 -21.38
C GLY A 156 -19.85 -23.01 -20.71
N PRO A 157 -18.56 -23.34 -20.72
CA PRO A 157 -17.51 -22.50 -20.14
C PRO A 157 -16.99 -21.39 -21.11
N ARG A 158 -17.67 -21.13 -22.22
CA ARG A 158 -17.19 -20.23 -23.28
C ARG A 158 -18.04 -18.98 -23.39
N LEU A 159 -17.39 -17.91 -23.83
CA LEU A 159 -17.99 -16.60 -24.15
C LEU A 159 -17.70 -16.25 -25.61
N CYS A 160 -18.70 -15.73 -26.30
CA CYS A 160 -18.59 -15.17 -27.64
C CYS A 160 -18.56 -13.64 -27.57
N ASP A 161 -17.59 -13.01 -28.23
CA ASP A 161 -17.49 -11.56 -28.29
C ASP A 161 -18.31 -10.94 -29.44
N LEU A 162 -18.30 -9.63 -29.56
CA LEU A 162 -19.00 -8.90 -30.61
C LEU A 162 -18.44 -9.17 -32.02
N ASP A 163 -17.21 -9.65 -32.10
CA ASP A 163 -16.54 -10.02 -33.35
C ASP A 163 -16.81 -11.47 -33.77
N GLY A 164 -17.47 -12.27 -32.93
CA GLY A 164 -17.78 -13.68 -33.16
C GLY A 164 -16.72 -14.64 -32.68
N ASN A 165 -15.72 -14.18 -31.92
CA ASN A 165 -14.66 -15.06 -31.41
C ASN A 165 -15.13 -15.75 -30.12
N TRP A 166 -15.00 -17.08 -30.10
CA TRP A 166 -15.26 -17.87 -28.90
C TRP A 166 -13.97 -18.02 -28.06
N SER A 167 -14.08 -17.83 -26.77
CA SER A 167 -12.98 -17.93 -25.82
C SER A 167 -13.38 -18.69 -24.56
N LEU A 168 -12.44 -19.40 -23.93
CA LEU A 168 -12.64 -20.04 -22.63
C LEU A 168 -12.68 -18.97 -21.53
N ASP A 169 -13.74 -18.96 -20.72
CA ASP A 169 -13.87 -18.07 -19.58
C ASP A 169 -13.15 -18.65 -18.36
N VAL A 170 -12.08 -18.02 -17.97
CA VAL A 170 -11.40 -18.29 -16.71
C VAL A 170 -11.49 -17.10 -15.71
N SER A 171 -12.32 -16.11 -16.06
CA SER A 171 -12.65 -15.01 -15.14
C SER A 171 -13.66 -15.45 -14.07
N GLY A 172 -14.46 -16.48 -14.40
CA GLY A 172 -15.55 -16.98 -13.58
C GLY A 172 -16.56 -15.91 -13.19
N SER A 173 -16.73 -14.87 -14.03
CA SER A 173 -17.59 -13.70 -13.75
C SER A 173 -17.38 -13.17 -12.33
N TYR A 174 -16.13 -12.90 -11.97
CA TYR A 174 -15.71 -12.44 -10.62
C TYR A 174 -16.06 -13.41 -9.47
N GLY A 175 -16.22 -14.69 -9.77
CA GLY A 175 -16.57 -15.72 -8.80
C GLY A 175 -18.07 -16.07 -8.75
N LEU A 176 -18.89 -15.46 -9.62
CA LEU A 176 -20.31 -15.81 -9.75
C LEU A 176 -20.46 -17.16 -10.42
N ASN A 177 -19.78 -17.39 -11.54
CA ASN A 177 -19.90 -18.62 -12.34
C ASN A 177 -19.26 -19.81 -11.60
N LEU A 178 -20.09 -20.60 -10.95
CA LEU A 178 -19.72 -21.83 -10.28
C LEU A 178 -20.06 -23.07 -11.12
N ALA A 179 -21.28 -23.09 -11.68
CA ALA A 179 -21.88 -24.30 -12.26
C ALA A 179 -21.91 -24.32 -13.80
N GLY A 180 -21.41 -23.28 -14.47
CA GLY A 180 -21.50 -23.06 -15.90
C GLY A 180 -22.67 -22.15 -16.29
N PHE A 181 -22.49 -21.32 -17.33
CA PHE A 181 -23.46 -20.29 -17.71
C PHE A 181 -24.84 -20.85 -18.07
N ASP A 182 -24.89 -22.04 -18.69
CA ASP A 182 -26.16 -22.61 -19.14
C ASP A 182 -27.07 -23.01 -17.97
N ARG A 183 -26.51 -23.50 -16.86
CA ARG A 183 -27.28 -23.75 -15.64
C ARG A 183 -27.83 -22.45 -15.04
N TYR A 184 -27.07 -21.37 -15.08
CA TYR A 184 -27.53 -20.07 -14.59
C TYR A 184 -28.69 -19.53 -15.43
N LYS A 185 -28.66 -19.67 -16.77
CA LYS A 185 -29.78 -19.34 -17.66
C LYS A 185 -31.02 -20.13 -17.27
N GLU A 186 -30.86 -21.44 -17.04
CA GLU A 186 -31.94 -22.33 -16.63
C GLU A 186 -32.57 -21.90 -15.28
N TRP A 187 -31.72 -21.61 -14.28
CA TRP A 187 -32.22 -21.16 -12.96
C TRP A 187 -32.91 -19.81 -13.03
N MET A 188 -32.42 -18.88 -13.83
CA MET A 188 -33.04 -17.57 -14.03
C MET A 188 -34.41 -17.73 -14.70
N GLU A 189 -34.53 -18.56 -15.73
CA GLU A 189 -35.78 -18.83 -16.44
C GLU A 189 -36.80 -19.53 -15.54
N LYS A 190 -36.39 -20.62 -14.87
CA LYS A 190 -37.29 -21.36 -13.96
C LYS A 190 -37.72 -20.50 -12.78
N GLY A 191 -36.77 -19.76 -12.21
CA GLY A 191 -37.03 -18.85 -11.08
C GLY A 191 -37.99 -17.74 -11.46
N LEU A 192 -37.86 -17.17 -12.66
CA LEU A 192 -38.80 -16.17 -13.16
C LEU A 192 -40.23 -16.76 -13.32
N LYS A 193 -40.35 -17.98 -13.86
CA LYS A 193 -41.67 -18.65 -14.00
C LYS A 193 -42.37 -18.84 -12.68
N GLN A 194 -41.66 -19.13 -11.60
CA GLN A 194 -42.24 -19.33 -10.26
C GLN A 194 -42.91 -18.08 -9.69
N VAL A 195 -42.52 -16.89 -10.11
CA VAL A 195 -42.96 -15.60 -9.55
C VAL A 195 -43.54 -14.65 -10.59
N SER A 196 -43.79 -15.14 -11.82
CA SER A 196 -44.23 -14.32 -12.94
C SER A 196 -45.56 -13.59 -12.66
N ASP A 197 -46.47 -14.26 -11.98
CA ASP A 197 -47.79 -13.70 -11.67
C ASP A 197 -47.76 -12.58 -10.62
N LEU A 198 -46.70 -12.51 -9.84
CA LEU A 198 -46.51 -11.48 -8.82
C LEU A 198 -45.92 -10.19 -9.41
N GLY A 199 -45.05 -10.29 -10.41
CA GLY A 199 -44.31 -9.15 -10.94
C GLY A 199 -43.30 -8.56 -9.91
N PRO A 200 -42.95 -7.27 -10.02
CA PRO A 200 -41.96 -6.64 -9.16
C PRO A 200 -42.57 -6.09 -7.85
N VAL A 201 -43.35 -6.90 -7.13
CA VAL A 201 -43.94 -6.50 -5.84
C VAL A 201 -42.85 -6.48 -4.77
N LEU A 202 -42.66 -5.34 -4.11
CA LEU A 202 -41.68 -5.12 -3.05
C LEU A 202 -42.38 -4.83 -1.73
N GLY A 203 -41.77 -5.31 -0.63
CA GLY A 203 -42.31 -5.22 0.73
C GLY A 203 -43.07 -6.47 1.14
N PRO A 204 -44.27 -6.82 0.56
CA PRO A 204 -44.87 -8.14 0.72
C PRO A 204 -43.96 -9.26 0.19
N LEU A 205 -43.98 -10.42 0.83
CA LEU A 205 -43.10 -11.52 0.51
C LEU A 205 -43.81 -12.65 -0.24
N HIS A 206 -43.17 -13.23 -1.24
CA HIS A 206 -43.61 -14.47 -1.86
C HIS A 206 -43.33 -15.66 -0.95
N PRO A 207 -44.20 -16.73 -0.89
CA PRO A 207 -43.95 -17.92 -0.03
C PRO A 207 -42.59 -18.62 -0.24
N ILE A 208 -42.00 -18.54 -1.42
CA ILE A 208 -40.68 -19.10 -1.76
C ILE A 208 -39.56 -18.60 -0.83
N VAL A 209 -39.72 -17.42 -0.24
CA VAL A 209 -38.77 -16.83 0.71
C VAL A 209 -38.59 -17.72 1.94
N SER A 210 -39.65 -18.34 2.44
CA SER A 210 -39.59 -19.23 3.60
C SER A 210 -38.79 -20.50 3.29
N GLU A 211 -38.89 -21.03 2.09
CA GLU A 211 -38.10 -22.18 1.63
C GLU A 211 -36.63 -21.83 1.52
N ASN A 212 -36.31 -20.70 0.89
CA ASN A 212 -34.95 -20.21 0.79
C ASN A 212 -34.32 -19.98 2.18
N ILE A 213 -35.04 -19.38 3.11
CA ILE A 213 -34.60 -19.20 4.50
C ILE A 213 -34.29 -20.55 5.17
N SER A 214 -35.18 -21.53 5.02
CA SER A 214 -34.99 -22.85 5.61
C SER A 214 -33.70 -23.53 5.10
N ILE A 215 -33.48 -23.51 3.77
CA ILE A 215 -32.29 -24.10 3.17
C ILE A 215 -31.01 -23.34 3.60
N LEU A 216 -31.04 -22.01 3.58
CA LEU A 216 -29.91 -21.18 4.00
C LEU A 216 -29.54 -21.37 5.48
N LYS A 217 -30.51 -21.54 6.36
CA LYS A 217 -30.29 -21.88 7.77
C LYS A 217 -29.61 -23.25 7.92
N THR A 218 -30.05 -24.23 7.15
CA THR A 218 -29.43 -25.56 7.14
C THR A 218 -27.99 -25.52 6.67
N ILE A 219 -27.70 -24.78 5.58
CA ILE A 219 -26.37 -24.62 5.01
C ILE A 219 -25.45 -23.87 5.96
N SER A 220 -25.88 -22.72 6.45
CA SER A 220 -25.07 -21.85 7.30
C SER A 220 -24.96 -22.35 8.74
N LYS A 221 -25.89 -23.19 9.20
CA LYS A 221 -26.05 -23.62 10.59
C LYS A 221 -26.24 -22.42 11.53
N LEU A 222 -26.96 -21.38 11.09
CA LEU A 222 -27.22 -20.15 11.81
C LEU A 222 -28.74 -19.89 11.91
N ASP A 223 -29.14 -19.01 12.82
CA ASP A 223 -30.52 -18.89 13.26
C ASP A 223 -31.42 -18.04 12.36
N GLU A 224 -30.87 -16.95 11.81
CA GLU A 224 -31.65 -15.93 11.09
C GLU A 224 -30.97 -15.55 9.77
N VAL A 225 -31.80 -15.14 8.80
CA VAL A 225 -31.36 -14.75 7.45
C VAL A 225 -31.88 -13.35 7.14
N SER A 226 -31.09 -12.57 6.41
CA SER A 226 -31.42 -11.24 5.89
C SER A 226 -30.96 -11.12 4.45
N PHE A 227 -31.83 -10.61 3.56
CA PHE A 227 -31.54 -10.41 2.14
C PHE A 227 -31.19 -8.97 1.84
N HIS A 228 -30.26 -8.77 0.91
CA HIS A 228 -29.72 -7.48 0.47
C HIS A 228 -29.49 -7.50 -1.03
N MET A 229 -29.27 -6.32 -1.64
CA MET A 229 -29.11 -6.17 -3.08
C MET A 229 -27.73 -6.61 -3.60
N SER A 230 -26.71 -6.56 -2.77
CA SER A 230 -25.33 -6.91 -3.16
C SER A 230 -24.50 -7.42 -2.00
N GLY A 231 -23.37 -8.04 -2.31
CA GLY A 231 -22.40 -8.46 -1.29
C GLY A 231 -21.87 -7.28 -0.45
N THR A 232 -21.62 -6.12 -1.06
CA THR A 232 -21.20 -4.90 -0.33
C THR A 232 -22.26 -4.47 0.68
N GLU A 233 -23.53 -4.43 0.29
CA GLU A 233 -24.64 -4.08 1.18
C GLU A 233 -24.80 -5.09 2.31
N ALA A 234 -24.66 -6.38 2.02
CA ALA A 234 -24.74 -7.43 3.02
C ALA A 234 -23.59 -7.35 4.05
N VAL A 235 -22.38 -7.05 3.60
CA VAL A 235 -21.24 -6.77 4.51
C VAL A 235 -21.52 -5.54 5.39
N MET A 236 -22.04 -4.45 4.80
CA MET A 236 -22.45 -3.26 5.56
C MET A 236 -23.49 -3.61 6.63
N ALA A 237 -24.48 -4.44 6.27
CA ALA A 237 -25.49 -4.92 7.18
C ALA A 237 -24.89 -5.74 8.33
N ALA A 238 -24.06 -6.74 8.03
CA ALA A 238 -23.42 -7.59 9.03
C ALA A 238 -22.54 -6.77 10.00
N VAL A 239 -21.73 -5.84 9.49
CA VAL A 239 -20.91 -4.94 10.31
C VAL A 239 -21.77 -4.01 11.18
N ARG A 240 -22.83 -3.43 10.61
CA ARG A 240 -23.77 -2.56 11.35
C ARG A 240 -24.46 -3.32 12.47
N LEU A 241 -24.93 -4.53 12.20
CA LEU A 241 -25.57 -5.40 13.19
C LEU A 241 -24.57 -5.84 14.28
N ALA A 242 -23.36 -6.20 13.91
CA ALA A 242 -22.31 -6.55 14.89
C ALA A 242 -22.01 -5.37 15.83
N ARG A 243 -21.81 -4.16 15.30
CA ARG A 243 -21.63 -2.93 16.10
C ARG A 243 -22.82 -2.64 17.00
N PHE A 244 -24.02 -2.78 16.47
CA PHE A 244 -25.26 -2.55 17.20
C PHE A 244 -25.38 -3.53 18.39
N ASN A 245 -25.18 -4.81 18.18
CA ASN A 245 -25.43 -5.85 19.17
C ASN A 245 -24.27 -6.01 20.19
N THR A 246 -23.02 -5.72 19.79
CA THR A 246 -21.87 -5.75 20.71
C THR A 246 -21.67 -4.44 21.47
N ARG A 247 -22.26 -3.34 21.02
CA ARG A 247 -22.01 -1.96 21.51
C ARG A 247 -20.52 -1.56 21.40
N ARG A 248 -19.77 -2.19 20.48
CA ARG A 248 -18.36 -1.92 20.18
C ARG A 248 -18.25 -1.28 18.79
N LYS A 249 -17.12 -0.61 18.50
CA LYS A 249 -16.96 0.17 17.25
C LYS A 249 -15.99 -0.47 16.27
N LEU A 250 -14.90 -1.04 16.76
CA LEU A 250 -13.77 -1.46 15.96
C LEU A 250 -14.09 -2.73 15.16
N ILE A 251 -13.85 -2.71 13.87
CA ILE A 251 -13.84 -3.88 12.99
C ILE A 251 -12.40 -4.26 12.71
N VAL A 252 -12.08 -5.53 12.73
CA VAL A 252 -10.78 -6.06 12.32
C VAL A 252 -10.94 -6.78 10.99
N CYS A 253 -10.15 -6.34 10.00
CA CYS A 253 -9.99 -6.99 8.71
C CYS A 253 -8.55 -7.51 8.56
N PHE A 254 -8.28 -8.33 7.54
CA PHE A 254 -6.94 -8.83 7.25
C PHE A 254 -6.41 -8.33 5.90
N SER A 255 -5.09 -8.29 5.75
CA SER A 255 -4.43 -7.89 4.51
C SER A 255 -4.84 -8.79 3.35
N GLY A 256 -5.05 -8.17 2.18
CA GLY A 256 -5.48 -8.88 0.98
C GLY A 256 -6.98 -9.16 0.90
N ALA A 257 -7.75 -8.83 1.93
CA ALA A 257 -9.20 -8.98 1.92
C ALA A 257 -9.88 -7.90 1.08
N TYR A 258 -10.99 -8.29 0.43
CA TYR A 258 -11.93 -7.39 -0.23
C TYR A 258 -13.33 -7.65 0.30
N HIS A 259 -13.91 -6.66 0.95
CA HIS A 259 -15.23 -6.73 1.58
C HIS A 259 -16.25 -5.79 0.96
N GLY A 260 -16.09 -5.51 -0.33
CA GLY A 260 -16.84 -4.46 -1.02
C GLY A 260 -16.15 -3.09 -0.92
N TRP A 261 -16.69 -2.13 -1.65
CA TRP A 261 -16.11 -0.78 -1.78
C TRP A 261 -16.59 0.23 -0.72
N TRP A 262 -17.27 -0.24 0.32
CA TRP A 262 -17.71 0.62 1.41
C TRP A 262 -16.56 1.09 2.29
N ASP A 263 -16.48 2.39 2.53
CA ASP A 263 -15.43 3.03 3.35
C ASP A 263 -15.21 2.35 4.70
N GLY A 264 -16.28 1.91 5.37
CA GLY A 264 -16.18 1.35 6.73
C GLY A 264 -15.36 0.06 6.88
N VAL A 265 -14.97 -0.57 5.77
CA VAL A 265 -14.15 -1.80 5.75
C VAL A 265 -12.93 -1.68 4.83
N GLN A 266 -12.72 -0.50 4.22
CA GLN A 266 -11.60 -0.23 3.31
C GLN A 266 -10.80 1.00 3.75
N PRO A 267 -10.04 0.92 4.85
CA PRO A 267 -9.19 2.02 5.28
C PRO A 267 -7.96 2.15 4.36
N GLY A 268 -7.54 3.38 4.09
CA GLY A 268 -6.32 3.67 3.32
C GLY A 268 -6.59 3.96 1.86
N LEU A 269 -5.85 3.31 0.96
CA LEU A 269 -5.99 3.48 -0.49
C LEU A 269 -7.40 3.11 -0.97
N GLY A 270 -7.97 3.93 -1.84
CA GLY A 270 -9.33 3.75 -2.38
C GLY A 270 -10.43 4.32 -1.49
N SER A 271 -10.12 4.98 -0.37
CA SER A 271 -11.05 5.70 0.47
C SER A 271 -10.49 7.07 0.86
N GLU A 272 -11.23 8.14 0.52
CA GLU A 272 -10.86 9.51 0.89
C GLU A 272 -11.15 9.82 2.39
N ARG A 273 -11.95 8.99 3.03
CA ARG A 273 -12.29 9.17 4.45
C ARG A 273 -11.19 8.62 5.35
N THR A 274 -10.91 9.34 6.44
CA THR A 274 -10.10 8.80 7.53
C THR A 274 -10.94 7.85 8.36
N ILE A 275 -10.62 6.56 8.32
CA ILE A 275 -11.33 5.48 9.02
C ILE A 275 -10.53 5.11 10.28
N SER A 276 -11.08 5.40 11.44
CA SER A 276 -10.47 5.07 12.75
C SER A 276 -11.04 3.80 13.40
N ASP A 277 -12.16 3.32 12.90
CA ASP A 277 -12.92 2.21 13.44
C ASP A 277 -12.86 0.93 12.59
N CYS A 278 -11.85 0.85 11.71
CA CYS A 278 -11.43 -0.34 11.00
C CYS A 278 -9.91 -0.54 11.11
N LEU A 279 -9.49 -1.74 11.47
CA LEU A 279 -8.09 -2.11 11.68
C LEU A 279 -7.72 -3.25 10.76
N THR A 280 -6.76 -3.01 9.85
CA THR A 280 -6.24 -4.05 8.96
C THR A 280 -4.99 -4.68 9.55
N LEU A 281 -5.09 -5.95 9.94
CA LEU A 281 -3.99 -6.73 10.50
C LEU A 281 -3.32 -7.61 9.43
N LYS A 282 -2.10 -8.03 9.74
CA LYS A 282 -1.38 -9.01 8.90
C LYS A 282 -2.10 -10.36 8.97
N ASP A 283 -2.39 -10.93 7.82
CA ASP A 283 -2.93 -12.27 7.71
C ASP A 283 -1.89 -13.31 8.14
N LEU A 284 -2.34 -14.46 8.64
CA LEU A 284 -1.50 -15.58 9.11
C LEU A 284 -0.44 -15.23 10.17
N HIS A 285 -0.49 -14.04 10.78
CA HIS A 285 0.54 -13.57 11.69
C HIS A 285 0.13 -13.74 13.17
N PRO A 286 0.97 -14.36 14.03
CA PRO A 286 0.62 -14.61 15.44
C PRO A 286 0.31 -13.33 16.24
N ALA A 287 1.01 -12.22 15.96
CA ALA A 287 0.75 -10.95 16.64
C ALA A 287 -0.68 -10.44 16.39
N SER A 288 -1.29 -10.79 15.25
CA SER A 288 -2.68 -10.42 14.95
C SER A 288 -3.65 -11.06 15.94
N LEU A 289 -3.46 -12.33 16.26
CA LEU A 289 -4.28 -13.04 17.26
C LEU A 289 -4.12 -12.43 18.66
N GLU A 290 -2.90 -11.99 19.01
CA GLU A 290 -2.65 -11.36 20.30
C GLU A 290 -3.29 -9.97 20.40
N VAL A 291 -3.31 -9.20 19.31
CA VAL A 291 -4.05 -7.92 19.22
C VAL A 291 -5.54 -8.13 19.49
N LEU A 292 -6.14 -9.20 18.92
CA LEU A 292 -7.55 -9.54 19.18
C LEU A 292 -7.81 -9.77 20.66
N ARG A 293 -6.96 -10.54 21.35
CA ARG A 293 -7.09 -10.79 22.79
C ARG A 293 -7.02 -9.51 23.61
N ARG A 294 -6.02 -8.66 23.34
CA ARG A 294 -5.77 -7.44 24.13
C ARG A 294 -6.81 -6.35 23.91
N ARG A 295 -7.35 -6.26 22.69
CA ARG A 295 -8.32 -5.24 22.30
C ARG A 295 -9.76 -5.76 22.24
N ALA A 296 -10.03 -6.93 22.81
CA ALA A 296 -11.33 -7.62 22.73
C ALA A 296 -12.52 -6.71 23.09
N ARG A 297 -12.35 -5.82 24.09
CA ARG A 297 -13.41 -4.91 24.55
C ARG A 297 -13.77 -3.79 23.56
N GLU A 298 -12.90 -3.53 22.57
CA GLU A 298 -13.10 -2.50 21.54
C GLU A 298 -13.68 -3.09 20.26
N ILE A 299 -13.40 -4.37 19.97
CA ILE A 299 -13.66 -5.04 18.71
C ILE A 299 -15.11 -5.50 18.64
N ALA A 300 -15.87 -4.94 17.70
CA ALA A 300 -17.25 -5.31 17.41
C ALA A 300 -17.33 -6.64 16.66
N ALA A 301 -16.43 -6.88 15.72
CA ALA A 301 -16.31 -8.15 15.00
C ALA A 301 -14.94 -8.26 14.32
N VAL A 302 -14.54 -9.50 14.03
CA VAL A 302 -13.52 -9.84 13.04
C VAL A 302 -14.24 -10.21 11.75
N LEU A 303 -13.86 -9.55 10.66
CA LEU A 303 -14.39 -9.77 9.32
C LEU A 303 -13.28 -10.36 8.44
N ILE A 304 -13.50 -11.54 7.88
CA ILE A 304 -12.52 -12.26 7.07
C ILE A 304 -13.14 -12.90 5.85
N ASN A 305 -12.44 -12.81 4.70
CA ASN A 305 -12.70 -13.68 3.55
C ASN A 305 -11.91 -14.97 3.74
N PRO A 306 -12.53 -16.14 3.89
CA PRO A 306 -11.80 -17.38 4.22
C PRO A 306 -10.75 -17.82 3.20
N VAL A 307 -10.80 -17.31 1.96
CA VAL A 307 -9.87 -17.69 0.88
C VAL A 307 -9.27 -16.46 0.18
N GLN A 308 -9.64 -15.25 0.58
CA GLN A 308 -9.25 -14.03 -0.14
C GLN A 308 -7.72 -13.82 -0.20
N SER A 309 -7.05 -13.92 0.94
CA SER A 309 -5.59 -13.80 1.03
C SER A 309 -4.89 -15.09 0.71
N PHE A 310 -5.59 -16.21 0.83
CA PHE A 310 -5.12 -17.53 0.56
C PHE A 310 -5.37 -17.87 -0.90
N HIS A 311 -4.35 -17.82 -1.64
CA HIS A 311 -4.20 -18.50 -2.92
C HIS A 311 -3.07 -19.48 -2.73
N PRO A 312 -2.88 -20.55 -3.51
CA PRO A 312 -1.85 -21.53 -3.16
C PRO A 312 -0.54 -20.97 -2.61
N ASN A 313 -0.43 -19.68 -2.45
CA ASN A 313 0.71 -18.93 -1.90
C ASN A 313 0.33 -18.00 -0.76
N LEU A 314 1.33 -17.65 0.09
CA LEU A 314 1.23 -16.70 1.19
C LEU A 314 1.04 -15.23 0.75
N SER A 315 1.21 -14.93 -0.52
CA SER A 315 1.02 -13.58 -1.06
C SER A 315 -0.11 -13.57 -2.08
N PRO A 316 -1.01 -12.57 -2.08
CA PRO A 316 -2.06 -12.48 -3.07
C PRO A 316 -1.45 -12.38 -4.46
N PRO A 317 -1.91 -13.18 -5.43
CA PRO A 317 -1.43 -13.10 -6.79
C PRO A 317 -1.90 -11.80 -7.44
N SER A 318 -1.00 -11.12 -8.13
CA SER A 318 -1.32 -9.94 -8.92
C SER A 318 -0.28 -9.75 -10.01
N ASP A 319 -0.73 -9.57 -11.22
CA ASP A 319 0.14 -9.25 -12.34
C ASP A 319 0.77 -7.86 -12.20
N THR A 320 0.18 -7.00 -11.36
CA THR A 320 0.69 -5.66 -11.09
C THR A 320 1.79 -5.63 -10.04
N ILE A 321 1.98 -6.70 -9.27
CA ILE A 321 3.03 -6.79 -8.25
C ILE A 321 4.34 -7.23 -8.90
N LEU A 322 5.20 -6.27 -9.18
CA LEU A 322 6.41 -6.46 -9.96
C LEU A 322 7.58 -7.08 -9.19
N LEU A 323 7.59 -6.94 -7.86
CA LEU A 323 8.77 -7.28 -7.04
C LEU A 323 8.67 -8.57 -6.25
N THR A 324 7.49 -9.18 -6.13
CA THR A 324 7.28 -10.27 -5.18
C THR A 324 7.13 -11.64 -5.84
N SER A 325 7.08 -11.73 -7.16
CA SER A 325 6.83 -12.98 -7.86
C SER A 325 7.91 -14.05 -7.60
N GLY A 326 9.19 -13.67 -7.53
CA GLY A 326 10.29 -14.59 -7.22
C GLY A 326 10.40 -14.99 -5.75
N VAL A 327 9.71 -14.28 -4.84
CA VAL A 327 9.72 -14.54 -3.39
C VAL A 327 8.53 -15.40 -2.97
N ARG A 328 7.57 -15.63 -3.87
CA ARG A 328 6.40 -16.45 -3.57
C ARG A 328 6.79 -17.91 -3.38
N LYS A 329 6.59 -18.39 -2.16
CA LYS A 329 6.73 -19.80 -1.88
C LYS A 329 5.62 -20.56 -2.62
N THR A 330 6.03 -21.53 -3.41
CA THR A 330 5.16 -22.39 -4.21
C THR A 330 4.66 -23.61 -3.40
N GLU A 331 4.70 -23.54 -2.09
CA GLU A 331 4.27 -24.62 -1.18
C GLU A 331 2.76 -24.52 -0.92
N ASP A 332 2.10 -25.65 -0.88
CA ASP A 332 0.72 -25.74 -0.42
C ASP A 332 0.64 -25.37 1.07
N SER A 333 0.02 -24.25 1.35
CA SER A 333 -0.17 -23.74 2.72
C SER A 333 -1.59 -23.97 3.25
N SER A 334 -2.40 -24.81 2.61
CA SER A 334 -3.81 -25.05 2.99
C SER A 334 -3.95 -25.57 4.41
N SER A 335 -3.08 -26.48 4.85
CA SER A 335 -3.09 -27.04 6.20
C SER A 335 -2.72 -26.01 7.26
N SER A 336 -1.71 -25.18 7.01
CA SER A 336 -1.29 -24.10 7.91
C SER A 336 -2.36 -23.02 8.02
N TYR A 337 -3.03 -22.70 6.90
CA TYR A 337 -4.15 -21.78 6.87
C TYR A 337 -5.34 -22.30 7.69
N ALA A 338 -5.72 -23.56 7.51
CA ALA A 338 -6.80 -24.18 8.28
C ALA A 338 -6.51 -24.16 9.79
N GLN A 339 -5.26 -24.43 10.20
CA GLN A 339 -4.85 -24.33 11.60
C GLN A 339 -4.96 -22.89 12.13
N TRP A 340 -4.52 -21.91 11.34
CA TRP A 340 -4.61 -20.51 11.73
C TRP A 340 -6.07 -20.07 11.86
N LEU A 341 -6.94 -20.48 10.94
CA LEU A 341 -8.36 -20.15 10.97
C LEU A 341 -9.06 -20.74 12.21
N ARG A 342 -8.70 -21.96 12.62
CA ARG A 342 -9.18 -22.57 13.88
C ARG A 342 -8.71 -21.77 15.09
N LYS A 343 -7.42 -21.38 15.14
CA LYS A 343 -6.88 -20.52 16.21
C LYS A 343 -7.57 -19.16 16.25
N LEU A 344 -7.89 -18.58 15.09
CA LEU A 344 -8.67 -17.35 15.01
C LEU A 344 -10.05 -17.53 15.64
N ARG A 345 -10.75 -18.63 15.30
CA ARG A 345 -12.06 -18.97 15.92
C ARG A 345 -11.95 -19.12 17.42
N GLU A 346 -10.96 -19.86 17.91
CA GLU A 346 -10.72 -20.05 19.34
C GLU A 346 -10.51 -18.71 20.07
N VAL A 347 -9.66 -17.85 19.50
CA VAL A 347 -9.40 -16.52 20.06
C VAL A 347 -10.65 -15.65 20.08
N CYS A 348 -11.42 -15.65 19.00
CA CYS A 348 -12.68 -14.91 18.92
C CYS A 348 -13.67 -15.41 19.96
N THR A 349 -13.82 -16.72 20.12
CA THR A 349 -14.72 -17.34 21.12
C THR A 349 -14.30 -16.98 22.55
N ALA A 350 -13.03 -17.19 22.89
CA ALA A 350 -12.51 -16.90 24.23
C ALA A 350 -12.56 -15.42 24.58
N SER A 351 -12.52 -14.54 23.59
CA SER A 351 -12.54 -13.09 23.76
C SER A 351 -13.94 -12.47 23.61
N GLY A 352 -14.97 -13.27 23.34
CA GLY A 352 -16.33 -12.78 23.09
C GLY A 352 -16.40 -11.80 21.90
N ILE A 353 -15.65 -12.07 20.83
CA ILE A 353 -15.63 -11.29 19.60
C ILE A 353 -16.39 -12.07 18.53
N PRO A 354 -17.44 -11.53 17.93
CA PRO A 354 -18.11 -12.14 16.78
C PRO A 354 -17.14 -12.32 15.61
N LEU A 355 -17.16 -13.51 14.99
CA LEU A 355 -16.44 -13.83 13.77
C LEU A 355 -17.42 -13.80 12.60
N ILE A 356 -17.16 -12.96 11.62
CA ILE A 356 -17.95 -12.82 10.39
C ILE A 356 -17.14 -13.41 9.24
N PHE A 357 -17.65 -14.44 8.60
CA PHE A 357 -17.12 -14.94 7.33
C PHE A 357 -17.79 -14.19 6.17
N ASP A 358 -16.98 -13.48 5.41
CA ASP A 358 -17.42 -12.96 4.12
C ASP A 358 -17.13 -14.02 3.05
N GLU A 359 -18.14 -14.79 2.77
CA GLU A 359 -18.17 -15.83 1.75
C GLU A 359 -18.84 -15.40 0.45
N VAL A 360 -18.89 -14.11 0.17
CA VAL A 360 -19.41 -13.60 -1.11
C VAL A 360 -18.66 -14.18 -2.30
N PHE A 361 -17.38 -14.49 -2.14
CA PHE A 361 -16.55 -15.13 -3.16
C PHE A 361 -16.39 -16.64 -2.97
N SER A 362 -16.13 -17.10 -1.75
CA SER A 362 -15.81 -18.49 -1.44
C SER A 362 -17.06 -19.37 -1.20
N GLY A 363 -18.19 -18.74 -0.93
CA GLY A 363 -19.43 -19.45 -0.67
C GLY A 363 -19.82 -20.36 -1.82
N PHE A 364 -20.18 -21.58 -1.48
CA PHE A 364 -20.59 -22.64 -2.41
C PHE A 364 -19.49 -23.09 -3.43
N ARG A 365 -18.29 -22.49 -3.38
CA ARG A 365 -17.22 -22.85 -4.32
C ARG A 365 -16.32 -23.97 -3.83
N LEU A 366 -16.08 -24.05 -2.54
CA LEU A 366 -15.22 -25.06 -1.91
C LEU A 366 -15.98 -26.33 -1.52
N ALA A 367 -17.19 -26.14 -1.04
CA ALA A 367 -18.14 -27.16 -0.62
C ALA A 367 -19.55 -26.57 -0.68
N PRO A 368 -20.64 -27.38 -0.65
CA PRO A 368 -22.01 -26.89 -0.58
C PRO A 368 -22.26 -25.94 0.61
N GLY A 369 -21.66 -26.19 1.76
CA GLY A 369 -21.69 -25.31 2.93
C GLY A 369 -20.58 -24.25 2.98
N GLY A 370 -19.90 -24.03 1.86
CA GLY A 370 -18.86 -23.01 1.72
C GLY A 370 -17.58 -23.32 2.48
N ALA A 371 -16.87 -22.25 2.86
CA ALA A 371 -15.61 -22.36 3.59
C ALA A 371 -15.81 -22.82 5.05
N GLN A 372 -16.96 -22.57 5.64
CA GLN A 372 -17.28 -23.11 6.98
C GLN A 372 -17.20 -24.63 7.01
N GLU A 373 -17.87 -25.29 6.05
CA GLU A 373 -17.86 -26.74 5.91
C GLU A 373 -16.45 -27.24 5.55
N TYR A 374 -15.82 -26.61 4.55
CA TYR A 374 -14.52 -27.04 4.03
C TYR A 374 -13.40 -27.00 5.08
N PHE A 375 -13.34 -25.97 5.92
CA PHE A 375 -12.33 -25.82 6.97
C PHE A 375 -12.77 -26.36 8.34
N GLY A 376 -14.03 -26.74 8.50
CA GLY A 376 -14.59 -27.16 9.78
C GLY A 376 -14.58 -26.04 10.83
N VAL A 377 -14.84 -24.79 10.42
CA VAL A 377 -14.84 -23.61 11.29
C VAL A 377 -16.16 -22.87 11.18
N GLN A 378 -16.93 -22.82 12.28
CA GLN A 378 -18.21 -22.14 12.33
C GLN A 378 -18.03 -20.65 12.67
N ALA A 379 -18.56 -19.76 11.85
CA ALA A 379 -18.64 -18.32 12.11
C ALA A 379 -19.90 -17.98 12.94
N ASP A 380 -19.93 -16.77 13.49
CA ASP A 380 -21.11 -16.24 14.19
C ASP A 380 -22.08 -15.53 13.23
N MET A 381 -21.54 -15.05 12.10
CA MET A 381 -22.29 -14.55 10.95
C MET A 381 -21.57 -14.94 9.66
N VAL A 382 -22.33 -15.19 8.60
CA VAL A 382 -21.80 -15.46 7.26
C VAL A 382 -22.49 -14.55 6.26
N VAL A 383 -21.71 -14.00 5.34
CA VAL A 383 -22.21 -13.19 4.23
C VAL A 383 -22.05 -13.97 2.93
N TYR A 384 -23.14 -14.26 2.24
CA TYR A 384 -23.15 -14.87 0.90
C TYR A 384 -23.51 -13.84 -0.17
N GLY A 385 -23.18 -14.13 -1.42
CA GLY A 385 -23.50 -13.33 -2.57
C GLY A 385 -23.19 -14.08 -3.85
N LYS A 386 -23.04 -13.36 -4.97
CA LYS A 386 -22.65 -13.94 -6.26
C LYS A 386 -23.49 -15.17 -6.63
N SER A 387 -22.94 -16.38 -6.50
CA SER A 387 -23.56 -17.64 -6.94
C SER A 387 -24.93 -17.91 -6.30
N VAL A 388 -25.18 -17.46 -5.06
CA VAL A 388 -26.34 -17.87 -4.24
C VAL A 388 -27.70 -17.57 -4.85
N ALA A 389 -27.80 -16.56 -5.70
CA ALA A 389 -29.08 -16.19 -6.35
C ALA A 389 -29.18 -16.66 -7.81
N GLY A 390 -28.51 -17.75 -8.18
CA GLY A 390 -28.63 -18.27 -9.53
C GLY A 390 -28.29 -17.26 -10.64
N GLY A 391 -27.33 -16.37 -10.38
CA GLY A 391 -26.88 -15.34 -11.33
C GLY A 391 -27.48 -13.94 -11.11
N MET A 392 -28.47 -13.79 -10.26
CA MET A 392 -29.11 -12.50 -9.96
C MET A 392 -28.32 -11.71 -8.89
N PRO A 393 -28.40 -10.35 -8.89
CA PRO A 393 -27.75 -9.52 -7.88
C PRO A 393 -28.36 -9.76 -6.49
N VAL A 394 -27.51 -10.14 -5.54
CA VAL A 394 -27.92 -10.43 -4.17
C VAL A 394 -26.75 -10.34 -3.19
N GLY A 395 -27.08 -10.05 -1.93
CA GLY A 395 -26.30 -10.32 -0.76
C GLY A 395 -27.17 -10.97 0.32
N VAL A 396 -26.64 -11.93 1.06
CA VAL A 396 -27.37 -12.63 2.13
C VAL A 396 -26.52 -12.59 3.38
N VAL A 397 -27.12 -12.23 4.50
CA VAL A 397 -26.52 -12.35 5.82
C VAL A 397 -27.22 -13.45 6.59
N CYS A 398 -26.50 -14.49 6.98
CA CYS A 398 -26.95 -15.46 7.97
C CYS A 398 -26.22 -15.18 9.29
N GLY A 399 -26.91 -15.25 10.42
CA GLY A 399 -26.30 -14.94 11.70
C GLY A 399 -27.00 -15.56 12.89
N LYS A 400 -26.28 -15.62 14.02
CA LYS A 400 -26.85 -16.00 15.31
C LYS A 400 -27.91 -14.99 15.72
N LYS A 401 -28.99 -15.46 16.34
CA LYS A 401 -30.15 -14.65 16.73
C LYS A 401 -29.75 -13.38 17.51
N GLU A 402 -28.81 -13.49 18.43
CA GLU A 402 -28.35 -12.37 19.25
C GLU A 402 -27.61 -11.29 18.42
N LEU A 403 -27.00 -11.64 17.30
CA LEU A 403 -26.29 -10.71 16.41
C LEU A 403 -27.17 -10.13 15.32
N MET A 404 -28.31 -10.75 15.04
CA MET A 404 -29.25 -10.32 14.00
C MET A 404 -30.32 -9.35 14.49
N ARG A 405 -30.37 -9.01 15.79
CA ARG A 405 -31.33 -8.07 16.37
C ARG A 405 -31.16 -6.68 15.73
N ARG A 406 -32.29 -6.06 15.36
CA ARG A 406 -32.34 -4.73 14.75
C ARG A 406 -32.94 -3.65 15.65
N PHE A 407 -33.44 -4.05 16.80
CA PHE A 407 -33.97 -3.16 17.84
C PHE A 407 -33.63 -3.71 19.22
N ASP A 408 -33.64 -2.82 20.20
CA ASP A 408 -33.42 -3.15 21.60
C ASP A 408 -34.77 -3.07 22.32
N PRO A 409 -35.33 -4.19 22.82
CA PRO A 409 -36.64 -4.17 23.47
C PRO A 409 -36.71 -3.28 24.72
N GLU A 410 -35.59 -3.15 25.44
CA GLU A 410 -35.49 -2.29 26.63
C GLU A 410 -35.29 -0.82 26.28
N HIS A 411 -34.77 -0.52 25.09
CA HIS A 411 -34.51 0.81 24.59
C HIS A 411 -35.11 0.98 23.19
N PRO A 412 -36.42 1.14 23.04
CA PRO A 412 -37.13 1.05 21.75
C PRO A 412 -36.69 2.08 20.70
N MET A 413 -36.11 3.21 21.13
CA MET A 413 -35.51 4.20 20.22
C MET A 413 -34.17 3.75 19.67
N ARG A 414 -33.55 2.72 20.22
CA ARG A 414 -32.28 2.15 19.76
C ARG A 414 -32.54 1.12 18.70
N ILE A 415 -32.38 1.51 17.44
CA ILE A 415 -32.66 0.68 16.27
C ILE A 415 -31.47 0.67 15.31
N ALA A 416 -31.33 -0.44 14.56
CA ALA A 416 -30.41 -0.56 13.44
C ALA A 416 -31.20 -0.63 12.13
N TYR A 417 -31.20 0.45 11.36
CA TYR A 417 -31.79 0.43 10.03
C TYR A 417 -30.92 -0.41 9.08
N VAL A 418 -31.41 -1.58 8.72
CA VAL A 418 -30.80 -2.55 7.82
C VAL A 418 -31.88 -3.13 6.92
N ILE A 419 -32.50 -2.28 6.11
CA ILE A 419 -33.56 -2.65 5.18
C ILE A 419 -33.29 -1.96 3.86
N GLY A 420 -33.26 -2.73 2.76
CA GLY A 420 -33.15 -2.24 1.40
C GLY A 420 -34.47 -2.39 0.65
N THR A 421 -34.75 -1.47 -0.26
CA THR A 421 -35.97 -1.49 -1.09
C THR A 421 -36.14 -2.81 -1.84
N PHE A 422 -35.05 -3.35 -2.39
CA PHE A 422 -35.05 -4.58 -3.21
C PHE A 422 -34.73 -5.85 -2.41
N SER A 423 -34.76 -5.79 -1.09
CA SER A 423 -34.61 -6.98 -0.25
C SER A 423 -35.70 -8.00 -0.59
N ALA A 424 -35.31 -9.24 -0.81
CA ALA A 424 -36.19 -10.36 -1.17
C ALA A 424 -37.03 -10.10 -2.45
N HIS A 425 -36.41 -9.44 -3.46
CA HIS A 425 -37.05 -9.23 -4.76
C HIS A 425 -37.55 -10.56 -5.36
N PRO A 426 -38.80 -10.68 -5.83
CA PRO A 426 -39.41 -11.96 -6.23
C PRO A 426 -38.57 -12.77 -7.22
N VAL A 427 -38.09 -12.16 -8.31
CA VAL A 427 -37.29 -12.84 -9.34
C VAL A 427 -35.94 -13.33 -8.77
N VAL A 428 -35.32 -12.55 -7.90
CA VAL A 428 -34.06 -12.95 -7.20
C VAL A 428 -34.33 -14.13 -6.30
N MET A 429 -35.44 -14.15 -5.56
CA MET A 429 -35.84 -15.27 -4.70
C MET A 429 -36.15 -16.53 -5.49
N GLY A 430 -36.77 -16.41 -6.65
CA GLY A 430 -37.06 -17.53 -7.56
C GLY A 430 -35.78 -18.16 -8.10
N ALA A 431 -34.85 -17.39 -8.64
CA ALA A 431 -33.58 -17.87 -9.14
C ALA A 431 -32.71 -18.46 -8.03
N MET A 432 -32.72 -17.83 -6.85
CA MET A 432 -32.06 -18.37 -5.63
C MET A 432 -32.61 -19.73 -5.25
N ASN A 433 -33.90 -19.92 -5.29
CA ASN A 433 -34.55 -21.18 -4.92
C ASN A 433 -34.09 -22.33 -5.83
N GLU A 434 -34.04 -22.09 -7.14
CA GLU A 434 -33.54 -23.07 -8.10
C GLU A 434 -32.08 -23.44 -7.84
N PHE A 435 -31.23 -22.46 -7.57
CA PHE A 435 -29.83 -22.70 -7.19
C PHE A 435 -29.71 -23.52 -5.89
N LEU A 436 -30.46 -23.15 -4.85
CA LEU A 436 -30.43 -23.82 -3.54
C LEU A 436 -30.94 -25.26 -3.63
N LYS A 437 -31.99 -25.51 -4.44
CA LYS A 437 -32.47 -26.88 -4.72
C LYS A 437 -31.43 -27.73 -5.42
N TRP A 438 -30.77 -27.17 -6.44
CA TRP A 438 -29.68 -27.87 -7.13
C TRP A 438 -28.53 -28.18 -6.19
N LEU A 439 -28.18 -27.23 -5.30
CA LEU A 439 -27.08 -27.42 -4.34
C LEU A 439 -27.33 -28.61 -3.39
N GLY A 440 -28.56 -28.89 -3.06
CA GLY A 440 -28.97 -30.01 -2.19
C GLY A 440 -29.08 -31.37 -2.91
N GLN A 441 -28.86 -31.45 -4.23
CA GLN A 441 -28.91 -32.71 -4.96
C GLN A 441 -27.69 -33.57 -4.70
N PRO A 442 -27.82 -34.90 -4.55
CA PRO A 442 -26.68 -35.80 -4.37
C PRO A 442 -25.65 -35.71 -5.48
N GLU A 443 -26.08 -35.58 -6.72
CA GLU A 443 -25.24 -35.45 -7.93
C GLU A 443 -24.34 -34.22 -7.89
N THR A 444 -24.75 -33.20 -7.15
CA THR A 444 -23.96 -31.96 -6.97
C THR A 444 -22.71 -32.23 -6.14
N LEU A 445 -22.78 -33.13 -5.12
CA LEU A 445 -21.60 -33.51 -4.32
C LEU A 445 -20.55 -34.21 -5.17
N ASP A 446 -20.99 -35.12 -6.06
CA ASP A 446 -20.07 -35.79 -7.00
C ASP A 446 -19.42 -34.78 -7.95
N LEU A 447 -20.17 -33.76 -8.37
CA LEU A 447 -19.64 -32.70 -9.24
C LEU A 447 -18.52 -31.88 -8.54
N TYR A 448 -18.63 -31.61 -7.23
CA TYR A 448 -17.53 -30.94 -6.47
C TYR A 448 -16.26 -31.77 -6.48
N VAL A 449 -16.39 -33.07 -6.19
CA VAL A 449 -15.26 -34.01 -6.16
C VAL A 449 -14.60 -34.10 -7.53
N GLU A 450 -15.41 -34.27 -8.57
CA GLU A 450 -14.92 -34.44 -9.93
C GLU A 450 -14.30 -33.16 -10.51
N ALA A 451 -14.91 -31.99 -10.29
CA ALA A 451 -14.37 -30.72 -10.73
C ALA A 451 -13.00 -30.42 -10.08
N LYS A 452 -12.87 -30.66 -8.78
CA LYS A 452 -11.59 -30.57 -8.08
C LYS A 452 -10.55 -31.51 -8.67
N ARG A 453 -10.89 -32.80 -8.86
CA ARG A 453 -9.98 -33.82 -9.42
C ARG A 453 -9.48 -33.43 -10.82
N ARG A 454 -10.39 -32.99 -11.70
CA ARG A 454 -10.04 -32.55 -13.07
C ARG A 454 -9.11 -31.33 -13.04
N CYS A 455 -9.39 -30.35 -12.20
CA CYS A 455 -8.53 -29.17 -12.05
C CYS A 455 -7.13 -29.56 -11.54
N GLU A 456 -7.02 -30.40 -10.52
CA GLU A 456 -5.73 -30.86 -9.97
C GLU A 456 -4.94 -31.67 -10.99
N GLN A 457 -5.59 -32.49 -11.78
CA GLN A 457 -4.96 -33.28 -12.85
C GLN A 457 -4.43 -32.37 -13.96
N TRP A 458 -5.23 -31.39 -14.37
CA TRP A 458 -4.81 -30.37 -15.33
C TRP A 458 -3.61 -29.56 -14.84
N VAL A 459 -3.61 -29.14 -13.58
CA VAL A 459 -2.49 -28.37 -13.01
C VAL A 459 -1.20 -29.18 -13.03
N ARG A 460 -1.25 -30.47 -12.68
CA ARG A 460 -0.08 -31.36 -12.74
C ARG A 460 0.46 -31.47 -14.16
N SER A 461 -0.38 -31.88 -15.11
CA SER A 461 0.03 -32.09 -16.52
C SER A 461 0.51 -30.80 -17.17
N THR A 462 -0.11 -29.66 -16.84
CA THR A 462 0.31 -28.35 -17.35
C THR A 462 1.70 -27.98 -16.81
N ASN A 463 1.95 -28.19 -15.52
CA ASN A 463 3.25 -27.88 -14.90
C ASN A 463 4.38 -28.77 -15.42
N GLU A 464 4.10 -30.06 -15.70
CA GLU A 464 5.02 -30.95 -16.36
C GLU A 464 5.39 -30.38 -17.74
N ARG A 465 4.40 -30.04 -18.57
CA ARG A 465 4.61 -29.49 -19.91
C ARG A 465 5.35 -28.13 -19.88
N LEU A 466 5.01 -27.21 -18.95
CA LEU A 466 5.72 -25.96 -18.78
C LEU A 466 7.19 -26.16 -18.37
N SER A 467 7.47 -27.19 -17.56
CA SER A 467 8.82 -27.53 -17.12
C SER A 467 9.65 -28.15 -18.28
N GLU A 468 9.10 -29.10 -19.05
CA GLU A 468 9.74 -29.69 -20.24
C GLU A 468 10.19 -28.60 -21.23
N LEU A 469 9.38 -27.56 -21.39
CA LEU A 469 9.66 -26.44 -22.30
C LEU A 469 10.51 -25.33 -21.64
N SER A 470 10.97 -25.57 -20.41
CA SER A 470 11.75 -24.60 -19.61
C SER A 470 11.09 -23.22 -19.57
N LEU A 471 9.77 -23.16 -19.41
CA LEU A 471 9.02 -21.92 -19.27
C LEU A 471 9.07 -21.40 -17.81
N PRO A 472 9.27 -20.10 -17.59
CA PRO A 472 9.46 -19.55 -16.23
C PRO A 472 8.14 -19.30 -15.50
N VAL A 473 7.12 -20.09 -15.79
CA VAL A 473 5.79 -20.01 -15.19
C VAL A 473 5.35 -21.35 -14.62
N ARG A 474 4.46 -21.31 -13.66
CA ARG A 474 3.83 -22.47 -13.03
C ARG A 474 2.38 -22.15 -12.71
N VAL A 475 1.50 -23.13 -12.76
CA VAL A 475 0.11 -23.00 -12.31
C VAL A 475 -0.04 -23.63 -10.94
N MET A 476 -0.81 -22.99 -10.08
CA MET A 476 -1.25 -23.57 -8.80
C MET A 476 -2.75 -23.37 -8.61
N ASN A 477 -3.39 -24.30 -7.90
CA ASN A 477 -4.82 -24.25 -7.65
C ASN A 477 -5.18 -24.49 -6.19
N PHE A 478 -6.38 -24.08 -5.87
CA PHE A 478 -7.11 -24.41 -4.64
C PHE A 478 -8.55 -24.72 -5.04
N ALA A 479 -8.92 -26.01 -5.01
CA ALA A 479 -10.12 -26.51 -5.69
C ALA A 479 -10.13 -26.07 -7.17
N THR A 480 -11.19 -25.38 -7.63
CA THR A 480 -11.30 -24.84 -8.99
C THR A 480 -10.82 -23.40 -9.15
N ILE A 481 -10.24 -22.82 -8.11
CA ILE A 481 -9.58 -21.51 -8.15
C ILE A 481 -8.11 -21.75 -8.46
N TRP A 482 -7.54 -21.06 -9.45
CA TRP A 482 -6.15 -21.22 -9.81
C TRP A 482 -5.47 -19.91 -10.20
N THR A 483 -4.15 -19.93 -10.26
CA THR A 483 -3.33 -18.75 -10.59
C THR A 483 -2.07 -19.18 -11.34
N VAL A 484 -1.53 -18.28 -12.15
CA VAL A 484 -0.21 -18.39 -12.74
C VAL A 484 0.82 -17.77 -11.82
N LEU A 485 1.88 -18.49 -11.53
CA LEU A 485 3.03 -18.06 -10.76
C LEU A 485 4.24 -17.92 -11.68
N PHE A 486 4.97 -16.83 -11.48
CA PHE A 486 6.21 -16.59 -12.19
C PHE A 486 7.38 -17.05 -11.32
N LYS A 487 8.28 -17.89 -11.87
CA LYS A 487 9.45 -18.42 -11.14
C LYS A 487 10.42 -17.30 -10.74
N GLU A 488 10.49 -16.25 -11.56
CA GLU A 488 11.37 -15.10 -11.36
C GLU A 488 10.60 -13.77 -11.38
N PRO A 489 11.07 -12.76 -10.63
CA PRO A 489 10.53 -11.41 -10.73
C PRO A 489 10.74 -10.86 -12.15
N GLY A 490 9.75 -10.15 -12.68
CA GLY A 490 9.86 -9.57 -14.02
C GLY A 490 8.98 -8.34 -14.18
N ARG A 491 9.52 -7.33 -14.89
CA ARG A 491 8.79 -6.08 -15.17
C ARG A 491 7.61 -6.28 -16.11
N TYR A 492 7.61 -7.39 -16.87
CA TYR A 492 6.67 -7.66 -17.95
C TYR A 492 5.81 -8.91 -17.71
N ASN A 493 5.85 -9.53 -16.52
CA ASN A 493 5.07 -10.72 -16.21
C ASN A 493 3.55 -10.53 -16.46
N TRP A 494 3.05 -9.32 -16.24
CA TRP A 494 1.66 -8.92 -16.49
C TRP A 494 1.26 -8.98 -17.98
N LEU A 495 2.21 -8.99 -18.93
CA LEU A 495 1.92 -9.11 -20.37
C LEU A 495 1.32 -10.47 -20.74
N LEU A 496 1.55 -11.52 -19.93
CA LEU A 496 1.00 -12.86 -20.22
C LEU A 496 -0.52 -12.84 -20.41
N GLN A 497 -1.24 -11.93 -19.73
CA GLN A 497 -2.69 -11.77 -19.92
C GLN A 497 -3.07 -11.42 -21.36
N TYR A 498 -2.25 -10.67 -22.08
CA TYR A 498 -2.51 -10.31 -23.48
C TYR A 498 -2.23 -11.48 -24.43
N TYR A 499 -1.17 -12.24 -24.19
CA TYR A 499 -0.89 -13.45 -24.94
C TYR A 499 -1.98 -14.53 -24.75
N LEU A 500 -2.49 -14.67 -23.52
CA LEU A 500 -3.62 -15.56 -23.23
C LEU A 500 -4.89 -15.11 -23.96
N ARG A 501 -5.20 -13.81 -23.94
CA ARG A 501 -6.35 -13.25 -24.68
C ARG A 501 -6.23 -13.48 -26.20
N ALA A 502 -5.04 -13.29 -26.75
CA ALA A 502 -4.78 -13.58 -28.17
C ALA A 502 -4.95 -15.06 -28.50
N ASN A 503 -4.77 -15.97 -27.54
CA ASN A 503 -5.03 -17.38 -27.66
C ASN A 503 -6.48 -17.80 -27.30
N GLY A 504 -7.42 -16.86 -27.16
CA GLY A 504 -8.82 -17.15 -26.90
C GLY A 504 -9.08 -17.61 -25.45
N VAL A 505 -8.47 -16.93 -24.46
CA VAL A 505 -8.76 -17.09 -23.03
C VAL A 505 -9.30 -15.79 -22.49
N THR A 506 -10.53 -15.79 -21.98
CA THR A 506 -11.12 -14.62 -21.32
C THR A 506 -10.68 -14.55 -19.86
N LEU A 507 -10.04 -13.44 -19.51
CA LEU A 507 -9.56 -13.11 -18.17
C LEU A 507 -10.30 -11.89 -17.60
N SER A 508 -10.41 -11.82 -16.27
CA SER A 508 -10.86 -10.60 -15.62
C SER A 508 -9.86 -9.45 -15.81
N TRP A 509 -10.21 -8.25 -15.35
CA TRP A 509 -9.29 -7.10 -15.42
C TRP A 509 -8.04 -7.25 -14.53
N VAL A 510 -8.08 -8.14 -13.52
CA VAL A 510 -6.90 -8.46 -12.68
C VAL A 510 -5.90 -9.43 -13.35
N GLY A 511 -6.13 -9.83 -14.60
CA GLY A 511 -5.22 -10.69 -15.37
C GLY A 511 -5.14 -12.11 -14.84
N THR A 512 -3.93 -12.66 -14.79
CA THR A 512 -3.64 -14.05 -14.38
C THR A 512 -3.59 -14.27 -12.88
N GLY A 513 -3.81 -13.20 -12.11
CA GLY A 513 -3.68 -13.22 -10.64
C GLY A 513 -4.70 -14.12 -9.94
N ARG A 514 -5.91 -14.21 -10.45
CA ARG A 514 -6.96 -15.10 -9.94
C ARG A 514 -7.83 -15.57 -11.10
N CYS A 515 -7.75 -16.84 -11.38
CA CYS A 515 -8.55 -17.50 -12.39
C CYS A 515 -9.45 -18.55 -11.74
N MET A 516 -10.55 -18.87 -12.38
CA MET A 516 -11.54 -19.83 -11.89
C MET A 516 -12.07 -20.64 -13.03
N SER A 517 -12.17 -21.94 -12.81
CA SER A 517 -12.91 -22.84 -13.69
C SER A 517 -14.28 -23.10 -13.06
N SER A 518 -15.33 -23.07 -13.86
CA SER A 518 -16.65 -23.56 -13.45
C SER A 518 -16.65 -25.09 -13.36
N MET A 519 -17.62 -25.67 -12.68
CA MET A 519 -17.70 -27.11 -12.46
C MET A 519 -18.05 -27.89 -13.74
N ASP A 520 -18.55 -27.22 -14.77
CA ASP A 520 -18.84 -27.81 -16.08
C ASP A 520 -17.63 -27.92 -16.99
N PHE A 521 -16.45 -27.41 -16.59
CA PHE A 521 -15.22 -27.64 -17.36
C PHE A 521 -14.97 -29.13 -17.51
N THR A 522 -14.95 -29.58 -18.77
CA THR A 522 -14.65 -30.97 -19.13
C THR A 522 -13.13 -31.22 -19.18
N THR A 523 -12.74 -32.46 -19.32
CA THR A 523 -11.32 -32.83 -19.56
C THR A 523 -10.78 -32.21 -20.86
N ASP A 524 -11.63 -32.06 -21.87
CA ASP A 524 -11.26 -31.45 -23.15
C ASP A 524 -11.08 -29.95 -23.05
N ASP A 525 -11.95 -29.25 -22.27
CA ASP A 525 -11.77 -27.85 -21.99
C ASP A 525 -10.46 -27.57 -21.24
N TYR A 526 -10.10 -28.42 -20.28
CA TYR A 526 -8.82 -28.32 -19.61
C TYR A 526 -7.62 -28.61 -20.52
N ARG A 527 -7.74 -29.54 -21.47
CA ARG A 527 -6.71 -29.81 -22.46
C ARG A 527 -6.53 -28.63 -23.41
N GLU A 528 -7.63 -28.01 -23.86
CA GLU A 528 -7.60 -26.79 -24.65
C GLU A 528 -6.94 -25.64 -23.87
N LEU A 529 -7.32 -25.46 -22.62
CA LEU A 529 -6.73 -24.42 -21.73
C LEU A 529 -5.22 -24.65 -21.56
N GLN A 530 -4.77 -25.89 -21.38
CA GLN A 530 -3.35 -26.24 -21.33
C GLN A 530 -2.60 -25.79 -22.56
N THR A 531 -3.11 -26.15 -23.74
CA THR A 531 -2.52 -25.79 -25.04
C THR A 531 -2.41 -24.28 -25.16
N LYS A 532 -3.50 -23.56 -24.94
CA LYS A 532 -3.55 -22.09 -25.03
C LYS A 532 -2.58 -21.41 -24.06
N LEU A 533 -2.45 -21.93 -22.83
CA LEU A 533 -1.53 -21.38 -21.81
C LEU A 533 -0.07 -21.64 -22.16
N VAL A 534 0.25 -22.83 -22.67
CA VAL A 534 1.60 -23.20 -23.11
C VAL A 534 2.00 -22.36 -24.32
N ASP A 535 1.14 -22.22 -25.32
CA ASP A 535 1.40 -21.43 -26.53
C ASP A 535 1.59 -19.94 -26.23
N ALA A 536 0.76 -19.39 -25.32
CA ALA A 536 0.91 -18.02 -24.84
C ALA A 536 2.26 -17.81 -24.13
N ALA A 537 2.65 -18.72 -23.25
CA ALA A 537 3.91 -18.65 -22.53
C ALA A 537 5.13 -18.83 -23.45
N GLN A 538 5.08 -19.76 -24.42
CA GLN A 538 6.14 -19.92 -25.42
C GLN A 538 6.30 -18.68 -26.29
N SER A 539 5.19 -18.10 -26.75
CA SER A 539 5.20 -16.87 -27.54
C SER A 539 5.83 -15.71 -26.74
N MET A 540 5.44 -15.55 -25.49
CA MET A 540 6.00 -14.52 -24.61
C MET A 540 7.50 -14.73 -24.36
N LYS A 541 7.98 -15.97 -24.20
CA LYS A 541 9.40 -16.29 -24.06
C LYS A 541 10.18 -15.98 -25.35
N ARG A 542 9.66 -16.43 -26.50
CA ARG A 542 10.25 -16.18 -27.83
C ARG A 542 10.40 -14.69 -28.12
N ASP A 543 9.42 -13.87 -27.71
CA ASP A 543 9.40 -12.44 -27.92
C ASP A 543 10.29 -11.67 -26.90
N GLY A 544 11.12 -12.38 -26.10
CA GLY A 544 12.16 -11.81 -25.26
C GLY A 544 11.69 -11.12 -23.98
N TRP A 545 10.48 -11.45 -23.48
CA TRP A 545 9.96 -10.85 -22.26
C TRP A 545 10.50 -11.48 -20.98
N TRP A 546 10.99 -12.72 -21.06
CA TRP A 546 11.59 -13.45 -19.95
C TRP A 546 13.04 -13.79 -20.26
N LEU A 547 13.92 -12.85 -20.00
CA LEU A 547 15.36 -13.06 -20.09
C LEU A 547 15.85 -13.77 -18.81
N ASN A 548 16.75 -14.72 -18.93
CA ASN A 548 17.41 -15.37 -17.81
C ASN A 548 18.71 -14.64 -17.42
N GLU A 549 19.33 -15.06 -16.31
CA GLU A 549 20.58 -14.46 -15.83
C GLU A 549 21.75 -14.65 -16.82
N GLU A 550 21.77 -15.72 -17.59
CA GLU A 550 22.77 -15.95 -18.65
C GLU A 550 22.63 -14.95 -19.79
N GLN A 551 21.38 -14.62 -20.16
CA GLN A 551 21.05 -13.65 -21.21
C GLN A 551 21.27 -12.20 -20.76
N GLN A 552 21.17 -11.94 -19.46
CA GLN A 552 21.35 -10.63 -18.87
C GLN A 552 21.93 -10.73 -17.44
N PRO A 553 23.26 -10.82 -17.29
CA PRO A 553 23.92 -10.90 -15.98
C PRO A 553 23.60 -9.69 -15.10
N GLY A 554 23.35 -9.93 -13.81
CA GLY A 554 23.02 -8.88 -12.83
C GLY A 554 21.62 -8.26 -12.98
N ARG A 555 20.75 -8.87 -13.76
CA ARG A 555 19.41 -8.37 -14.09
C ARG A 555 18.55 -8.08 -12.86
N GLU A 556 18.49 -9.01 -11.91
CA GLU A 556 17.62 -8.84 -10.73
C GLU A 556 18.06 -7.65 -9.87
N GLY A 557 19.36 -7.48 -9.64
CA GLY A 557 19.91 -6.34 -8.90
C GLY A 557 19.68 -5.01 -9.63
N THR A 558 19.89 -5.00 -10.96
CA THR A 558 19.64 -3.83 -11.81
C THR A 558 18.16 -3.47 -11.83
N MET A 559 17.27 -4.43 -11.95
CA MET A 559 15.82 -4.22 -11.94
C MET A 559 15.34 -3.67 -10.60
N ARG A 560 15.81 -4.24 -9.47
CA ARG A 560 15.44 -3.76 -8.13
C ARG A 560 15.94 -2.35 -7.87
N SER A 561 17.18 -2.04 -8.21
CA SER A 561 17.75 -0.70 -8.03
C SER A 561 17.04 0.34 -8.89
N ARG A 562 16.71 0.02 -10.14
CA ARG A 562 15.89 0.88 -11.01
C ARG A 562 14.52 1.15 -10.42
N LEU A 563 13.81 0.11 -9.95
CA LEU A 563 12.48 0.28 -9.37
C LEU A 563 12.51 1.13 -8.09
N ILE A 564 13.50 0.90 -7.21
CA ILE A 564 13.71 1.73 -6.02
C ILE A 564 13.97 3.19 -6.42
N TRP A 565 14.79 3.39 -7.45
CA TRP A 565 15.10 4.71 -7.99
C TRP A 565 13.86 5.38 -8.62
N GLU A 566 13.06 4.66 -9.40
CA GLU A 566 11.81 5.15 -9.97
C GLU A 566 10.79 5.52 -8.89
N MET A 567 10.65 4.67 -7.86
CA MET A 567 9.81 5.00 -6.70
C MET A 567 10.33 6.24 -5.96
N ALA A 568 11.64 6.33 -5.72
CA ALA A 568 12.26 7.50 -5.11
C ALA A 568 12.05 8.76 -5.97
N LYS A 569 12.23 8.66 -7.29
CA LYS A 569 12.00 9.74 -8.24
C LYS A 569 10.54 10.19 -8.28
N SER A 570 9.59 9.28 -8.19
CA SER A 570 8.15 9.60 -8.17
C SER A 570 7.72 10.28 -6.86
N VAL A 571 8.33 9.91 -5.74
CA VAL A 571 8.11 10.55 -4.43
C VAL A 571 8.85 11.88 -4.33
N VAL A 572 10.05 11.98 -4.91
CA VAL A 572 10.90 13.20 -4.93
C VAL A 572 10.47 14.17 -6.03
N GLN A 573 9.43 13.92 -6.80
CA GLN A 573 8.76 14.97 -7.56
C GLN A 573 8.14 15.99 -6.60
N VAL A 574 9.03 16.89 -6.16
CA VAL A 574 8.80 18.02 -5.28
C VAL A 574 7.57 18.79 -5.75
N PRO A 575 6.62 19.16 -4.91
CA PRO A 575 5.47 19.98 -5.29
C PRO A 575 5.93 21.21 -6.12
N LYS A 576 5.19 21.57 -7.17
CA LYS A 576 5.58 22.71 -8.05
C LYS A 576 6.09 23.94 -7.29
N PRO A 577 5.51 24.35 -6.14
CA PRO A 577 6.06 25.45 -5.32
C PRO A 577 7.45 25.13 -4.75
N LEU A 578 7.68 23.88 -4.33
CA LEU A 578 8.96 23.45 -3.77
C LEU A 578 10.00 23.23 -4.89
N ALA A 579 9.58 22.73 -6.05
CA ALA A 579 10.43 22.61 -7.23
C ALA A 579 10.87 23.97 -7.75
N SER A 580 9.95 24.95 -7.82
CA SER A 580 10.29 26.33 -8.18
C SER A 580 11.18 27.01 -7.15
N PHE A 581 11.00 26.70 -5.87
CA PHE A 581 11.84 27.18 -4.78
C PHE A 581 13.25 26.60 -4.88
N TYR A 582 13.38 25.28 -5.11
CA TYR A 582 14.66 24.63 -5.31
C TYR A 582 15.38 25.13 -6.59
N THR A 583 14.65 25.27 -7.70
CA THR A 583 15.21 25.80 -8.96
C THR A 583 15.72 27.22 -8.75
N GLU A 584 15.00 28.05 -8.01
CA GLU A 584 15.43 29.41 -7.68
C GLU A 584 16.67 29.42 -6.78
N ILE A 585 16.76 28.54 -5.79
CA ILE A 585 17.98 28.38 -4.97
C ILE A 585 19.17 28.00 -5.85
N MET A 586 19.02 27.01 -6.73
CA MET A 586 20.09 26.54 -7.59
C MET A 586 20.51 27.60 -8.62
N GLN A 587 19.54 28.36 -9.17
CA GLN A 587 19.85 29.47 -10.06
C GLN A 587 20.63 30.55 -9.35
N ARG A 588 20.19 30.99 -8.17
CA ARG A 588 20.90 32.01 -7.37
C ARG A 588 22.29 31.54 -6.93
N LYS A 589 22.48 30.24 -6.62
CA LYS A 589 23.80 29.67 -6.35
C LYS A 589 24.70 29.77 -7.59
N LYS A 590 24.17 29.42 -8.77
CA LYS A 590 24.91 29.52 -10.04
C LYS A 590 25.30 30.96 -10.37
N ASP A 591 24.39 31.89 -10.15
CA ASP A 591 24.64 33.31 -10.37
C ASP A 591 25.72 33.87 -9.43
N ASP A 592 25.68 33.48 -8.13
CA ASP A 592 26.71 33.86 -7.16
C ASP A 592 28.07 33.21 -7.50
N HIS A 593 28.11 31.94 -7.96
CA HIS A 593 29.34 31.29 -8.40
C HIS A 593 29.97 32.00 -9.63
N HIS A 594 29.16 32.40 -10.58
CA HIS A 594 29.66 33.16 -11.75
C HIS A 594 30.14 34.57 -11.40
N ALA A 595 29.47 35.25 -10.46
CA ALA A 595 29.74 36.62 -10.10
C ALA A 595 30.94 36.79 -9.14
N SER A 596 31.14 35.86 -8.20
CA SER A 596 32.07 36.03 -7.09
C SER A 596 33.20 35.00 -6.99
N HIS A 597 33.15 33.89 -7.75
CA HIS A 597 34.09 32.77 -7.58
C HIS A 597 34.83 32.41 -8.89
N SER A 598 35.18 33.41 -9.71
CA SER A 598 35.95 33.18 -10.93
C SER A 598 37.39 32.79 -10.68
N ASN A 599 37.97 33.19 -9.53
CA ASN A 599 39.34 32.89 -9.15
C ASN A 599 39.53 31.47 -8.60
N LEU A 600 40.45 30.69 -9.19
CA LEU A 600 40.70 29.30 -8.78
C LEU A 600 41.18 29.15 -7.35
N VAL A 601 41.98 30.10 -6.84
CA VAL A 601 42.51 30.08 -5.46
C VAL A 601 41.34 30.35 -4.49
N ASN A 602 40.40 31.23 -4.82
CA ASN A 602 39.20 31.44 -4.03
C ASN A 602 38.30 30.18 -3.99
N GLN A 603 38.16 29.50 -5.12
CA GLN A 603 37.44 28.22 -5.19
C GLN A 603 38.07 27.15 -4.27
N PHE A 604 39.41 27.11 -4.18
CA PHE A 604 40.09 26.23 -3.25
C PHE A 604 39.80 26.59 -1.78
N PHE A 605 39.83 27.87 -1.40
CA PHE A 605 39.46 28.30 -0.06
C PHE A 605 38.01 27.95 0.28
N HIS A 606 37.12 28.08 -0.70
CA HIS A 606 35.73 27.64 -0.55
C HIS A 606 35.61 26.13 -0.34
N LEU A 607 36.35 25.33 -1.11
CA LEU A 607 36.39 23.86 -0.95
C LEU A 607 36.89 23.46 0.44
N LEU A 608 37.98 24.07 0.91
CA LEU A 608 38.54 23.82 2.23
C LEU A 608 37.57 24.20 3.35
N SER A 609 36.99 25.40 3.28
CA SER A 609 35.97 25.89 4.21
C SER A 609 34.73 24.98 4.25
N SER A 610 34.22 24.62 3.08
CA SER A 610 33.03 23.78 2.96
C SER A 610 33.23 22.36 3.47
N SER A 611 34.40 21.78 3.21
CA SER A 611 34.77 20.48 3.79
C SER A 611 34.83 20.56 5.33
N THR A 612 35.41 21.64 5.87
CA THR A 612 35.44 21.86 7.33
C THR A 612 34.03 22.03 7.92
N PHE A 613 33.11 22.71 7.23
CA PHE A 613 31.71 22.84 7.70
C PHE A 613 30.98 21.50 7.73
N ILE A 614 31.24 20.57 6.80
CA ILE A 614 30.65 19.22 6.86
C ILE A 614 31.12 18.48 8.12
N PHE A 615 32.42 18.58 8.47
CA PHE A 615 32.90 18.04 9.74
C PHE A 615 32.21 18.72 10.93
N CYS A 616 31.97 20.05 10.88
CA CYS A 616 31.25 20.74 11.93
C CYS A 616 29.81 20.20 12.10
N TYR A 617 29.10 19.96 11.01
CA TYR A 617 27.74 19.38 11.06
C TYR A 617 27.72 18.00 11.71
N PHE A 618 28.77 17.21 11.54
CA PHE A 618 28.92 15.94 12.22
C PHE A 618 29.28 16.12 13.70
N PHE A 619 30.31 16.94 14.00
CA PHE A 619 30.82 17.11 15.38
C PHE A 619 29.87 17.86 16.31
N ILE A 620 28.89 18.59 15.82
CA ILE A 620 27.92 19.31 16.68
C ILE A 620 27.16 18.36 17.63
N PHE A 621 27.03 17.08 17.24
CA PHE A 621 26.37 16.05 18.06
C PHE A 621 27.33 15.31 19.02
N PHE A 622 28.66 15.45 18.86
CA PHE A 622 29.65 14.72 19.65
C PHE A 622 30.56 15.63 20.48
N ASN A 623 30.96 16.76 19.94
CA ASN A 623 31.78 17.75 20.60
C ASN A 623 31.42 19.17 20.13
N PHE A 624 30.45 19.77 20.80
CA PHE A 624 29.92 21.08 20.45
C PHE A 624 31.00 22.16 20.41
N THR A 625 31.90 22.20 21.41
CA THR A 625 32.99 23.19 21.49
C THR A 625 33.89 23.10 20.27
N LEU A 626 34.35 21.90 19.93
CA LEU A 626 35.19 21.68 18.76
C LEU A 626 34.48 22.07 17.46
N ALA A 627 33.20 21.71 17.32
CA ALA A 627 32.40 22.05 16.15
C ALA A 627 32.33 23.57 15.94
N ILE A 628 32.12 24.34 17.02
CA ILE A 628 32.05 25.80 16.94
C ILE A 628 33.39 26.42 16.55
N PHE A 629 34.51 25.98 17.14
CA PHE A 629 35.85 26.49 16.76
C PHE A 629 36.23 26.13 15.33
N LEU A 630 35.90 24.94 14.87
CA LEU A 630 36.10 24.55 13.46
C LEU A 630 35.22 25.40 12.54
N SER A 631 33.99 25.71 12.92
CA SER A 631 33.10 26.59 12.12
C SER A 631 33.64 28.01 12.01
N MET A 632 34.22 28.52 13.10
CA MET A 632 34.91 29.82 13.10
C MET A 632 36.09 29.82 12.12
N ALA A 633 36.96 28.80 12.18
CA ALA A 633 38.09 28.65 11.28
C ALA A 633 37.63 28.53 9.80
N ALA A 634 36.61 27.72 9.53
CA ALA A 634 36.04 27.58 8.21
C ALA A 634 35.47 28.90 7.67
N LEU A 635 34.77 29.64 8.52
CA LEU A 635 34.22 30.94 8.16
C LEU A 635 35.33 31.96 7.88
N PHE A 636 36.40 31.95 8.69
CA PHE A 636 37.58 32.82 8.48
C PHE A 636 38.24 32.56 7.13
N VAL A 637 38.52 31.30 6.80
CA VAL A 637 39.11 30.91 5.51
C VAL A 637 38.25 31.36 4.33
N ARG A 638 36.94 31.17 4.44
CA ARG A 638 35.99 31.60 3.41
C ARG A 638 35.98 33.11 3.21
N GLN A 639 35.95 33.87 4.31
CA GLN A 639 35.89 35.33 4.25
C GLN A 639 37.23 35.95 3.81
N PHE A 640 38.33 35.34 4.14
CA PHE A 640 39.67 35.73 3.68
C PHE A 640 39.77 35.62 2.16
N GLY A 641 39.27 34.53 1.55
CA GLY A 641 39.18 34.38 0.10
C GLY A 641 38.36 35.47 -0.54
N HIS A 642 37.21 35.79 0.00
CA HIS A 642 36.33 36.87 -0.47
C HIS A 642 36.95 38.25 -0.34
N ALA A 643 37.71 38.53 0.71
CA ALA A 643 38.29 39.85 0.95
C ALA A 643 39.46 40.19 0.01
N ILE A 644 40.25 39.17 -0.38
CA ILE A 644 41.51 39.39 -1.11
C ILE A 644 41.38 39.04 -2.61
N LEU A 645 40.57 38.03 -2.94
CA LEU A 645 40.57 37.42 -4.28
C LEU A 645 39.32 37.73 -5.12
N GLU A 646 38.30 38.39 -4.53
CA GLU A 646 37.09 38.73 -5.28
C GLU A 646 37.19 40.10 -5.94
N PRO A 647 36.76 40.22 -7.20
CA PRO A 647 36.62 41.54 -7.82
C PRO A 647 35.51 42.36 -7.14
N PRO A 648 35.63 43.69 -7.08
CA PRO A 648 34.60 44.57 -6.50
C PRO A 648 33.29 44.41 -7.29
N CYS A 649 32.23 43.92 -6.63
CA CYS A 649 30.91 43.81 -7.25
C CYS A 649 30.22 45.17 -7.29
N HIS A 650 29.94 45.68 -8.48
CA HIS A 650 29.27 46.96 -8.70
C HIS A 650 27.76 46.87 -8.78
N ASP A 651 27.18 45.70 -8.86
CA ASP A 651 25.75 45.49 -9.06
C ASP A 651 25.03 45.27 -7.71
N LYS A 652 24.38 46.35 -7.23
CA LYS A 652 23.68 46.38 -5.94
C LYS A 652 22.44 45.46 -5.88
N GLU A 653 21.81 45.17 -7.02
CA GLU A 653 20.61 44.33 -7.09
C GLU A 653 20.93 42.84 -7.14
N LYS A 654 22.08 42.46 -7.67
CA LYS A 654 22.51 41.04 -7.78
C LYS A 654 23.12 40.51 -6.49
N ALA A 655 23.68 41.38 -5.64
CA ALA A 655 24.21 40.98 -4.33
C ALA A 655 23.10 40.85 -3.30
N LEU A 656 22.47 39.69 -3.18
CA LEU A 656 21.46 39.40 -2.18
C LEU A 656 21.95 39.66 -0.74
N LEU A 657 23.24 39.74 -0.51
CA LEU A 657 23.88 40.05 0.76
C LEU A 657 24.10 41.55 0.95
N GLY A 658 23.92 42.39 -0.09
CA GLY A 658 23.90 43.85 0.03
C GLY A 658 25.17 44.52 0.55
N PHE A 659 26.31 43.83 0.60
CA PHE A 659 27.57 44.37 1.12
C PHE A 659 28.57 44.55 0.01
N ASN A 660 29.14 45.76 -0.08
CA ASN A 660 30.36 45.99 -0.86
C ASN A 660 31.56 45.37 -0.09
N THR A 661 32.67 45.12 -0.76
CA THR A 661 33.87 44.48 -0.20
C THR A 661 34.35 45.15 1.10
N ARG A 662 34.28 46.48 1.18
CA ARG A 662 34.66 47.27 2.35
C ARG A 662 33.76 46.98 3.57
N ASN A 663 32.45 46.94 3.38
CA ASN A 663 31.51 46.64 4.45
C ASN A 663 31.62 45.19 4.92
N LYS A 664 31.84 44.23 4.02
CA LYS A 664 32.11 42.84 4.33
C LYS A 664 33.34 42.73 5.23
N THR A 665 34.46 43.36 4.90
CA THR A 665 35.69 43.31 5.68
C THR A 665 35.50 43.88 7.10
N ILE A 666 34.80 45.03 7.24
CA ILE A 666 34.55 45.67 8.55
C ILE A 666 33.66 44.77 9.43
N ILE A 667 32.59 44.21 8.85
CA ILE A 667 31.66 43.34 9.60
C ILE A 667 32.36 42.03 10.00
N VAL A 668 33.13 41.43 9.14
CA VAL A 668 33.88 40.21 9.43
C VAL A 668 34.96 40.44 10.46
N ALA A 669 35.72 41.52 10.34
CA ALA A 669 36.73 41.89 11.35
C ALA A 669 36.08 42.14 12.73
N GLY A 670 34.97 42.88 12.76
CA GLY A 670 34.23 43.10 14.02
C GLY A 670 33.68 41.82 14.61
N TYR A 671 33.15 40.94 13.77
CA TYR A 671 32.60 39.63 14.16
C TYR A 671 33.65 38.71 14.78
N PHE A 672 34.88 38.65 14.23
CA PHE A 672 35.98 37.88 14.78
C PHE A 672 36.69 38.55 15.98
N LEU A 673 36.59 39.86 16.10
CA LEU A 673 37.15 40.59 17.27
C LEU A 673 36.41 40.28 18.56
N ILE A 674 35.10 40.03 18.48
CA ILE A 674 34.26 39.77 19.66
C ILE A 674 34.73 38.58 20.49
N PRO A 675 34.98 37.35 19.95
CA PRO A 675 35.50 36.25 20.76
C PRO A 675 36.89 36.48 21.26
N VAL A 676 37.73 37.20 20.56
CA VAL A 676 39.09 37.55 21.02
C VAL A 676 39.00 38.48 22.25
N VAL A 677 38.12 39.48 22.22
CA VAL A 677 37.87 40.37 23.36
C VAL A 677 37.25 39.61 24.54
N GLN A 678 36.33 38.64 24.25
CA GLN A 678 35.75 37.81 25.28
C GLN A 678 36.75 36.89 25.97
N VAL A 679 37.63 36.24 25.19
CA VAL A 679 38.72 35.44 25.73
C VAL A 679 39.65 36.30 26.56
N ALA A 680 40.06 37.47 26.10
CA ALA A 680 40.92 38.40 26.81
C ALA A 680 40.25 38.90 28.11
N ARG A 681 38.96 39.18 28.09
CA ARG A 681 38.17 39.61 29.27
C ARG A 681 38.05 38.49 30.29
N LEU A 682 37.77 37.28 29.89
CA LEU A 682 37.61 36.12 30.78
C LEU A 682 38.98 35.67 31.33
N TRP A 683 40.05 35.79 30.53
CA TRP A 683 41.43 35.48 30.95
C TRP A 683 42.03 36.49 31.89
N GLY A 684 41.63 37.77 31.78
CA GLY A 684 42.12 38.83 32.66
C GLY A 684 41.48 38.86 34.06
N TYR A 685 40.40 38.09 34.30
CA TYR A 685 39.72 38.00 35.60
C TYR A 685 40.21 36.84 36.49
N ASP A 686 40.72 35.76 35.90
CA ASP A 686 41.25 34.61 36.67
C ASP A 686 42.72 34.36 36.29
N SER A 687 43.59 34.41 37.32
CA SER A 687 45.01 34.24 37.18
C SER A 687 45.41 32.91 36.51
N LEU A 688 46.09 33.00 35.38
CA LEU A 688 47.04 32.15 34.69
C LEU A 688 47.25 30.66 35.15
N ASN A 689 46.24 29.83 35.11
CA ASN A 689 46.41 28.37 35.14
C ASN A 689 45.82 27.73 33.89
N ALA A 690 46.49 26.74 33.33
CA ALA A 690 46.04 26.02 32.12
C ALA A 690 44.67 25.35 32.31
N GLU A 691 44.27 25.02 33.53
CA GLU A 691 42.93 24.51 33.87
C GLU A 691 41.84 25.56 33.71
N SER A 692 42.11 26.85 33.94
CA SER A 692 41.12 27.92 33.72
C SER A 692 40.88 28.20 32.24
N PHE A 693 41.84 27.98 31.36
CA PHE A 693 41.65 28.14 29.91
C PHE A 693 40.74 27.09 29.31
N SER A 694 40.85 25.84 29.75
CA SER A 694 39.96 24.76 29.27
C SER A 694 38.51 24.92 29.68
N SER A 695 38.26 25.58 30.81
CA SER A 695 36.85 25.87 31.28
C SER A 695 36.22 27.08 30.59
N ILE A 696 37.04 28.01 30.07
CA ILE A 696 36.57 29.19 29.33
C ILE A 696 36.10 28.87 27.91
N LEU A 697 36.74 27.90 27.23
CA LEU A 697 36.48 27.55 25.85
C LEU A 697 35.01 27.16 25.56
N PRO A 698 34.36 26.31 26.37
CA PRO A 698 32.94 25.99 26.14
C PRO A 698 32.02 27.22 26.25
N THR A 699 32.28 28.11 27.18
CA THR A 699 31.50 29.36 27.39
C THR A 699 31.67 30.29 26.19
N VAL A 700 32.89 30.48 25.67
CA VAL A 700 33.15 31.32 24.50
C VAL A 700 32.49 30.65 23.25
N ALA A 701 32.56 29.35 23.08
CA ALA A 701 31.90 28.63 22.00
C ALA A 701 30.37 28.81 22.03
N GLN A 702 29.75 28.70 23.21
CA GLN A 702 28.31 28.90 23.39
C GLN A 702 27.88 30.33 23.07
N GLN A 703 28.63 31.33 23.57
CA GLN A 703 28.33 32.74 23.29
C GLN A 703 28.51 33.08 21.81
N TRP A 704 29.54 32.57 21.18
CA TRP A 704 29.77 32.70 19.73
C TRP A 704 28.64 32.09 18.91
N PHE A 705 28.20 30.88 19.28
CA PHE A 705 27.07 30.22 18.63
C PHE A 705 25.80 31.04 18.75
N LEU A 706 25.46 31.55 19.91
CA LEU A 706 24.29 32.41 20.14
C LEU A 706 24.36 33.71 19.32
N LEU A 707 25.52 34.34 19.24
CA LEU A 707 25.74 35.49 18.41
C LEU A 707 25.56 35.21 16.91
N THR A 708 26.09 34.08 16.46
CA THR A 708 25.94 33.64 15.07
C THR A 708 24.47 33.36 14.75
N LEU A 709 23.78 32.66 15.64
CA LEU A 709 22.35 32.37 15.51
C LEU A 709 21.53 33.65 15.49
N ALA A 710 21.82 34.61 16.37
CA ALA A 710 21.14 35.91 16.41
C ALA A 710 21.38 36.70 15.11
N ALA A 711 22.60 36.68 14.56
CA ALA A 711 22.92 37.35 13.30
C ALA A 711 22.17 36.72 12.11
N VAL A 712 22.12 35.38 12.05
CA VAL A 712 21.38 34.64 11.01
C VAL A 712 19.88 34.93 11.10
N LEU A 713 19.29 34.82 12.30
CA LEU A 713 17.87 35.11 12.52
C LEU A 713 17.54 36.57 12.23
N GLY A 714 18.37 37.50 12.68
CA GLY A 714 18.23 38.93 12.36
C GLY A 714 18.23 39.18 10.85
N ARG A 715 19.09 38.49 10.11
CA ARG A 715 19.12 38.60 8.65
C ARG A 715 17.90 37.99 7.97
N VAL A 716 17.42 36.86 8.46
CA VAL A 716 16.17 36.23 7.98
C VAL A 716 14.99 37.18 8.18
N LEU A 717 14.87 37.76 9.37
CA LEU A 717 13.82 38.73 9.70
C LEU A 717 13.92 40.00 8.83
N TYR A 718 15.12 40.53 8.65
CA TYR A 718 15.36 41.68 7.79
C TYR A 718 14.95 41.40 6.33
N LEU A 719 15.35 40.26 5.77
CA LEU A 719 14.99 39.88 4.40
C LEU A 719 13.50 39.61 4.25
N ASN A 720 12.85 39.08 5.28
CA ASN A 720 11.40 38.92 5.30
C ASN A 720 10.68 40.25 5.30
N TRP A 721 11.18 41.23 6.06
CA TRP A 721 10.62 42.58 6.11
C TRP A 721 10.90 43.38 4.84
N ALA A 722 12.13 43.34 4.32
CA ALA A 722 12.55 44.13 3.17
C ALA A 722 12.04 43.57 1.82
N HIS A 723 11.76 42.28 1.75
CA HIS A 723 11.32 41.61 0.53
C HIS A 723 10.07 40.74 0.77
N ASN A 724 10.23 39.49 1.15
CA ASN A 724 9.15 38.54 1.49
C ASN A 724 9.70 37.27 2.16
N PHE A 725 8.80 36.45 2.69
CA PHE A 725 9.11 35.19 3.37
C PHE A 725 9.88 34.20 2.47
N ARG A 726 9.50 34.13 1.20
CA ARG A 726 10.16 33.25 0.23
C ARG A 726 11.64 33.59 0.04
N THR A 727 11.95 34.86 -0.14
CA THR A 727 13.33 35.35 -0.30
C THR A 727 14.18 35.08 0.95
N SER A 728 13.63 35.30 2.14
CA SER A 728 14.33 35.01 3.41
C SER A 728 14.63 33.53 3.57
N MET A 729 13.69 32.66 3.19
CA MET A 729 13.89 31.19 3.24
C MET A 729 14.88 30.70 2.19
N ILE A 730 14.87 31.25 0.99
CA ILE A 730 15.87 30.95 -0.04
C ILE A 730 17.29 31.25 0.48
N TRP A 731 17.46 32.42 1.09
CA TRP A 731 18.74 32.82 1.67
C TRP A 731 19.17 31.88 2.80
N PHE A 732 18.26 31.53 3.70
CA PHE A 732 18.53 30.64 4.83
C PHE A 732 18.92 29.21 4.38
N VAL A 733 18.16 28.65 3.46
CA VAL A 733 18.44 27.30 2.90
C VAL A 733 19.74 27.30 2.11
N LYS A 734 20.00 28.38 1.34
CA LYS A 734 21.26 28.56 0.63
C LYS A 734 22.44 28.53 1.61
N LEU A 735 22.40 29.32 2.67
CA LEU A 735 23.46 29.42 3.67
C LEU A 735 23.83 28.07 4.28
N ILE A 736 22.83 27.25 4.64
CA ILE A 736 23.05 25.93 5.25
C ILE A 736 23.56 24.90 4.22
N THR A 737 23.10 24.99 2.97
CA THR A 737 23.42 23.98 1.94
C THR A 737 24.62 24.35 1.08
N ASP A 738 25.14 25.59 1.16
CA ASP A 738 26.33 26.03 0.42
C ASP A 738 27.56 25.12 0.66
N PRO A 739 27.88 24.69 1.90
CA PRO A 739 29.00 23.80 2.11
C PRO A 739 28.94 22.50 1.30
N ILE A 740 27.73 21.92 1.16
CA ILE A 740 27.52 20.70 0.38
C ILE A 740 27.69 20.96 -1.11
N THR A 741 27.07 22.02 -1.62
CA THR A 741 27.08 22.33 -3.05
C THR A 741 28.44 22.86 -3.54
N ASP A 742 29.17 23.59 -2.70
CA ASP A 742 30.51 24.08 -3.02
C ASP A 742 31.51 22.92 -3.21
N ILE A 743 31.43 21.85 -2.43
CA ILE A 743 32.27 20.67 -2.63
C ILE A 743 32.07 20.10 -4.03
N PHE A 744 30.81 19.93 -4.45
CA PHE A 744 30.51 19.40 -5.79
C PHE A 744 30.91 20.38 -6.91
N ALA A 745 30.78 21.69 -6.66
CA ALA A 745 31.11 22.71 -7.64
C ALA A 745 32.63 22.86 -7.85
N TYR A 746 33.43 22.77 -6.76
CA TYR A 746 34.85 23.10 -6.77
C TYR A 746 35.78 21.89 -6.63
N TYR A 747 35.28 20.69 -6.52
CA TYR A 747 36.05 19.47 -6.41
C TYR A 747 37.14 19.35 -7.50
N ASN A 748 36.86 19.74 -8.76
CA ASN A 748 37.83 19.73 -9.87
C ASN A 748 38.80 20.93 -9.88
N SER A 749 38.64 21.90 -8.99
CA SER A 749 39.49 23.10 -8.98
C SER A 749 40.90 22.80 -8.52
N VAL A 750 41.06 21.82 -7.63
CA VAL A 750 42.41 21.33 -7.16
C VAL A 750 43.20 20.76 -8.32
N ASP A 751 42.58 19.94 -9.14
CA ASP A 751 43.19 19.30 -10.30
C ASP A 751 43.64 20.36 -11.34
N LYS A 752 42.78 21.35 -11.57
CA LYS A 752 43.10 22.49 -12.45
C LYS A 752 44.28 23.32 -11.93
N ILE A 753 44.37 23.55 -10.63
CA ILE A 753 45.51 24.30 -10.02
C ILE A 753 46.82 23.51 -10.15
N MET A 754 46.80 22.19 -9.97
CA MET A 754 47.95 21.33 -10.06
C MET A 754 48.51 21.19 -11.48
N HIS A 755 47.66 21.31 -12.50
CA HIS A 755 48.02 21.16 -13.91
C HIS A 755 48.25 22.48 -14.64
N LEU A 756 48.21 23.65 -13.95
CA LEU A 756 48.61 24.94 -14.54
C LEU A 756 50.09 24.97 -14.86
N PRO A 757 50.50 25.38 -16.07
CA PRO A 757 51.89 25.55 -16.42
C PRO A 757 52.57 26.62 -15.54
N PRO A 758 53.89 26.50 -15.25
CA PRO A 758 54.58 27.38 -14.28
C PRO A 758 54.50 28.88 -14.60
N SER A 759 54.31 29.26 -15.90
CA SER A 759 54.19 30.64 -16.35
C SER A 759 52.83 31.30 -16.09
N SER A 760 51.78 30.52 -15.83
CA SER A 760 50.41 31.05 -15.58
C SER A 760 50.05 31.10 -14.09
N ARG A 761 50.92 30.62 -13.20
CA ARG A 761 50.67 30.64 -11.75
C ARG A 761 50.71 32.05 -11.14
N SER A 762 51.40 33.01 -11.78
CA SER A 762 51.45 34.41 -11.33
C SER A 762 50.24 35.25 -11.74
N GLU A 763 49.53 34.86 -12.82
CA GLU A 763 48.31 35.56 -13.28
C GLU A 763 47.04 35.03 -12.56
N ALA A 764 47.08 33.85 -11.95
CA ALA A 764 45.96 33.31 -11.18
C ALA A 764 45.79 33.95 -9.78
N SER A 765 46.72 34.84 -9.38
CA SER A 765 46.71 35.60 -8.13
C SER A 765 46.27 37.06 -8.25
N HIS A 766 45.83 37.49 -9.45
CA HIS A 766 45.27 38.83 -9.65
C HIS A 766 43.76 38.79 -9.97
#